data_4b35ec4ec8af6f8e19a20bce32183d7b
#
_entry.id   4b35ec4ec8af6f8e19a20bce32183d7b
#
_cell.length_a   1.000
_cell.length_b   1.000
_cell.length_c   1.000
_cell.angle_alpha   90.00
_cell.angle_beta   90.00
_cell.angle_gamma   90.00
#
_symmetry.space_group_name_H-M   'P 1'
#
loop_
_entity.id
_entity.type
_entity.pdbx_description
1 polymer ?
#
loop_
_entity_poly.entity_id
_entity_poly.type
_entity_poly.pdbx_seq_one_letter_code
_entity_poly.pdbx_strand_id
1 'polypeptide(L)'
;MKTIRKVMFMGLLLLLALPMAAQRKVKFTIAEKTTEQPIIGAVITYADNEKLKSPQRVVTNMDGEATISVPQSGKCYYQVVSVGYNPLRGTIGNDSSLKLFMTEDVMKVNEVVVTGSRTARPIKLSPVSTQVIGGKELVDAGYADLTKALQQETPGMNIQKVGFGNEISMQGLDARHVLFLQDGERLTGDMAGNLDYERFNLHAIDRIEIVKGASSTLYGSRASGAVINLITKKTTKPIDIQAGVRWGQMNETNYKNPSKKDFLYMFEKNADRPNLQSWVSAGFNAGKVTSQTDVWYSSSDAFYMYQAENDKKVYTQEANPWLDHDVTITSVASRPPMSIEGTEHISVSQKVFYDPFKNLEILAYGSAFYMNTYDLIQDMTFSQARDWTAGTKIKYSFKDWFQITASLHGDFYDRFKRHERIDERTKVYKSRIFQPRLSITSQKFEGHDLILGIEHLSDDLTSDRFNGDASHIMRTRSLKETEAFLQDEWTMNDHWMVSAGVRTNFSRAFGLMAMPKIAFKWSPSEHWAWRANYSMGYRSPSIKELFFNWDHLGMFMIKGNEDLKPEKNNYVSLGTEYSNDNFFISGNVYGNFFRKKIEGVWRIYDMQYNFEYTNLSNQNLIGLEAIMRWHFLNHFTMNATYSYVNVSKTDGIQVNTTSPHAATASLDYKYNKKNYRLGATFSASYMGEKKFDVQDRLSVNGESHDAYFRCQLPQYVLCNLSVIQTFYNKVKVTVGVDNIFNYVPKTLGSGITMFNVPATAGAKAHVQVEVLVDELVKAFRKKK
;
A
#
# COMPACT_ATOMS: atom_id res chain seq x y z
N MET A 1 49.57 57.95 8.98
CA MET A 1 48.21 57.43 8.58
C MET A 1 48.09 57.04 7.13
N LYS A 2 48.70 57.68 6.13
CA LYS A 2 48.60 57.29 4.70
C LYS A 2 49.30 55.98 4.35
N THR A 3 50.39 55.65 5.05
CA THR A 3 51.19 54.41 4.81
C THR A 3 50.50 53.17 5.37
N ILE A 4 49.83 53.27 6.50
CA ILE A 4 49.09 52.14 7.13
C ILE A 4 47.85 51.76 6.29
N ARG A 5 47.15 52.77 5.69
CA ARG A 5 46.04 52.52 4.76
C ARG A 5 46.48 51.78 3.47
N LYS A 6 47.68 52.09 2.95
CA LYS A 6 48.22 51.40 1.77
C LYS A 6 48.62 49.96 2.09
N VAL A 7 49.18 49.67 3.24
CA VAL A 7 49.54 48.31 3.68
C VAL A 7 48.31 47.48 3.98
N MET A 8 47.26 48.08 4.63
CA MET A 8 45.97 47.38 4.80
C MET A 8 45.23 47.12 3.48
N PHE A 9 45.31 48.05 2.51
CA PHE A 9 44.68 47.83 1.18
C PHE A 9 45.44 46.82 0.36
N MET A 10 46.75 46.72 0.46
CA MET A 10 47.57 45.69 -0.16
C MET A 10 47.43 44.34 0.52
N GLY A 11 47.26 44.32 1.84
CA GLY A 11 46.89 43.07 2.60
C GLY A 11 45.50 42.55 2.24
N LEU A 12 44.53 43.46 2.01
CA LEU A 12 43.16 43.07 1.58
C LEU A 12 43.12 42.60 0.14
N LEU A 13 43.98 43.11 -0.76
CA LEU A 13 44.18 42.63 -2.13
C LEU A 13 44.89 41.27 -2.21
N LEU A 14 45.78 41.00 -1.28
CA LEU A 14 46.45 39.67 -1.17
C LEU A 14 45.53 38.60 -0.55
N LEU A 15 44.53 38.98 0.28
CA LEU A 15 43.49 38.08 0.78
C LEU A 15 42.42 37.76 -0.26
N LEU A 16 42.31 38.57 -1.33
CA LEU A 16 41.41 38.29 -2.49
C LEU A 16 42.08 37.45 -3.58
N ALA A 17 43.36 37.19 -3.51
CA ALA A 17 44.09 36.25 -4.36
C ALA A 17 44.11 34.85 -3.77
N LEU A 18 42.94 34.34 -3.33
CA LEU A 18 42.75 32.89 -3.19
C LEU A 18 42.92 32.29 -4.57
N PRO A 19 43.73 31.23 -4.74
CA PRO A 19 43.83 30.57 -6.02
C PRO A 19 42.44 30.10 -6.41
N MET A 20 41.82 30.74 -7.39
CA MET A 20 40.71 30.15 -8.11
C MET A 20 41.27 28.87 -8.71
N ALA A 21 41.06 27.74 -8.03
CA ALA A 21 41.41 26.44 -8.56
C ALA A 21 40.70 26.35 -9.92
N ALA A 22 41.49 26.31 -11.00
CA ALA A 22 40.98 26.21 -12.34
C ALA A 22 40.08 24.96 -12.41
N GLN A 23 38.83 25.16 -12.73
CA GLN A 23 37.82 24.08 -12.86
C GLN A 23 37.65 23.79 -14.34
N ARG A 24 37.53 22.50 -14.68
CA ARG A 24 37.12 22.04 -15.99
C ARG A 24 35.71 21.47 -15.95
N LYS A 25 35.00 21.61 -17.04
CA LYS A 25 33.65 21.05 -17.19
C LYS A 25 33.71 19.65 -17.79
N VAL A 26 32.97 18.71 -17.20
CA VAL A 26 32.84 17.35 -17.69
C VAL A 26 31.36 17.09 -17.96
N LYS A 27 31.03 16.68 -19.19
CA LYS A 27 29.67 16.34 -19.60
C LYS A 27 29.42 14.87 -19.36
N PHE A 28 28.38 14.54 -18.60
CA PHE A 28 27.85 13.19 -18.42
C PHE A 28 26.66 12.99 -19.35
N THR A 29 26.60 11.81 -19.98
CA THR A 29 25.40 11.32 -20.68
C THR A 29 25.06 9.97 -20.11
N ILE A 30 23.92 9.87 -19.44
CA ILE A 30 23.46 8.66 -18.76
C ILE A 30 22.33 8.03 -19.57
N ALA A 31 22.50 6.75 -19.95
CA ALA A 31 21.51 6.01 -20.73
C ALA A 31 21.30 4.61 -20.15
N GLU A 32 20.15 4.01 -20.43
CA GLU A 32 19.86 2.61 -20.15
C GLU A 32 20.69 1.70 -21.09
N LYS A 33 21.30 0.66 -20.53
CA LYS A 33 22.21 -0.23 -21.28
C LYS A 33 21.52 -0.97 -22.43
N THR A 34 20.28 -1.40 -22.24
CA THR A 34 19.56 -2.26 -23.20
C THR A 34 18.88 -1.48 -24.31
N THR A 35 18.29 -0.32 -23.96
CA THR A 35 17.48 0.48 -24.89
C THR A 35 18.23 1.69 -25.44
N GLU A 36 19.38 2.03 -24.85
CA GLU A 36 20.15 3.26 -25.07
C GLU A 36 19.33 4.56 -24.86
N GLN A 37 18.20 4.45 -24.16
CA GLN A 37 17.38 5.62 -23.85
C GLN A 37 18.01 6.48 -22.75
N PRO A 38 17.89 7.81 -22.86
CA PRO A 38 18.40 8.70 -21.84
C PRO A 38 17.69 8.48 -20.50
N ILE A 39 18.45 8.41 -19.42
CA ILE A 39 17.91 8.34 -18.06
C ILE A 39 17.80 9.76 -17.53
N ILE A 40 16.56 10.23 -17.43
CA ILE A 40 16.20 11.55 -16.95
C ILE A 40 16.14 11.53 -15.42
N GLY A 41 16.65 12.57 -14.76
CA GLY A 41 16.57 12.68 -13.32
C GLY A 41 17.57 11.81 -12.54
N ALA A 42 18.55 11.20 -13.23
CA ALA A 42 19.64 10.49 -12.55
C ALA A 42 20.49 11.48 -11.73
N VAL A 43 20.74 11.16 -10.49
CA VAL A 43 21.54 11.99 -9.57
C VAL A 43 23.00 11.58 -9.67
N ILE A 44 23.83 12.50 -10.10
CA ILE A 44 25.29 12.34 -10.15
C ILE A 44 25.86 13.03 -8.90
N THR A 45 26.40 12.25 -7.99
CA THR A 45 27.08 12.70 -6.79
C THR A 45 28.58 12.60 -7.04
N TYR A 46 29.37 13.64 -6.78
CA TYR A 46 30.80 13.63 -7.03
C TYR A 46 31.58 14.40 -5.97
N ALA A 47 32.83 13.96 -5.71
CA ALA A 47 33.76 14.56 -4.75
C ALA A 47 35.22 14.27 -5.15
N ASP A 48 36.13 14.97 -4.53
CA ASP A 48 37.59 14.79 -4.66
C ASP A 48 38.12 13.56 -3.89
N ASN A 49 37.30 12.89 -3.13
CA ASN A 49 37.64 11.73 -2.32
C ASN A 49 36.73 10.53 -2.64
N GLU A 50 37.27 9.33 -2.51
CA GLU A 50 36.64 8.07 -2.84
C GLU A 50 35.38 7.78 -1.97
N LYS A 51 35.39 8.23 -0.73
CA LYS A 51 34.23 8.08 0.18
C LYS A 51 33.12 9.09 -0.05
N LEU A 52 33.23 9.93 -1.08
CA LEU A 52 32.28 10.99 -1.44
C LEU A 52 31.87 11.86 -0.23
N LYS A 53 32.86 12.23 0.61
CA LYS A 53 32.66 13.17 1.72
C LYS A 53 32.47 14.59 1.18
N SER A 54 31.49 15.32 1.71
CA SER A 54 31.07 16.67 1.25
C SER A 54 30.79 16.75 -0.26
N PRO A 55 29.92 15.88 -0.79
CA PRO A 55 29.75 15.73 -2.23
C PRO A 55 28.94 16.87 -2.84
N GLN A 56 29.26 17.20 -4.10
CA GLN A 56 28.37 17.99 -4.97
C GLN A 56 27.43 17.06 -5.71
N ARG A 57 26.24 17.57 -6.06
CA ARG A 57 25.21 16.81 -6.76
C ARG A 57 24.68 17.58 -7.96
N VAL A 58 24.42 16.87 -9.05
CA VAL A 58 23.75 17.39 -10.24
C VAL A 58 22.79 16.32 -10.75
N VAL A 59 21.73 16.75 -11.43
CA VAL A 59 20.68 15.86 -11.94
C VAL A 59 20.69 15.93 -13.45
N THR A 60 20.50 14.78 -14.14
CA THR A 60 20.45 14.72 -15.60
C THR A 60 19.17 15.35 -16.14
N ASN A 61 19.30 16.04 -17.27
CA ASN A 61 18.21 16.66 -18.02
C ASN A 61 17.43 15.62 -18.86
N MET A 62 16.55 16.10 -19.76
CA MET A 62 15.72 15.27 -20.64
C MET A 62 16.49 14.40 -21.62
N ASP A 63 17.69 14.80 -21.97
CA ASP A 63 18.58 14.04 -22.87
C ASP A 63 19.49 13.08 -22.07
N GLY A 64 19.25 12.94 -20.76
CA GLY A 64 20.11 12.17 -19.87
C GLY A 64 21.44 12.83 -19.58
N GLU A 65 21.56 14.14 -19.82
CA GLU A 65 22.81 14.88 -19.77
C GLU A 65 22.94 15.75 -18.51
N ALA A 66 24.13 15.82 -17.95
CA ALA A 66 24.47 16.74 -16.88
C ALA A 66 25.91 17.22 -17.06
N THR A 67 26.20 18.45 -16.66
CA THR A 67 27.56 19.00 -16.70
C THR A 67 28.01 19.31 -15.27
N ILE A 68 29.14 18.78 -14.90
CA ILE A 68 29.77 19.00 -13.59
C ILE A 68 31.05 19.82 -13.73
N SER A 69 31.43 20.50 -12.65
CA SER A 69 32.68 21.25 -12.57
C SER A 69 33.62 20.51 -11.65
N VAL A 70 34.78 20.05 -12.17
CA VAL A 70 35.79 19.30 -11.43
C VAL A 70 37.09 20.05 -11.40
N PRO A 71 38.00 19.82 -10.41
CA PRO A 71 39.31 20.40 -10.40
C PRO A 71 40.09 20.07 -11.67
N GLN A 72 40.94 20.97 -12.12
CA GLN A 72 41.76 20.79 -13.33
C GLN A 72 42.83 19.71 -13.17
N SER A 73 43.26 19.48 -11.96
CA SER A 73 44.22 18.42 -11.57
C SER A 73 43.70 17.64 -10.36
N GLY A 74 43.92 16.33 -10.33
CA GLY A 74 43.46 15.44 -9.27
C GLY A 74 42.39 14.43 -9.74
N LYS A 75 42.17 13.39 -8.93
CA LYS A 75 41.11 12.40 -9.17
C LYS A 75 39.80 12.93 -8.60
N CYS A 76 38.72 12.85 -9.37
CA CYS A 76 37.37 13.10 -8.87
C CYS A 76 36.56 11.80 -8.98
N TYR A 77 35.92 11.43 -7.91
CA TYR A 77 35.08 10.22 -7.83
C TYR A 77 33.64 10.58 -8.02
N TYR A 78 32.89 9.70 -8.68
CA TYR A 78 31.45 9.90 -8.88
C TYR A 78 30.64 8.65 -8.55
N GLN A 79 29.41 8.87 -8.19
CA GLN A 79 28.34 7.86 -8.12
C GLN A 79 27.12 8.40 -8.86
N VAL A 80 26.55 7.58 -9.74
CA VAL A 80 25.27 7.84 -10.40
C VAL A 80 24.21 6.93 -9.84
N VAL A 81 23.10 7.51 -9.39
CA VAL A 81 21.95 6.79 -8.84
C VAL A 81 20.68 7.24 -9.57
N SER A 82 19.87 6.30 -9.98
CA SER A 82 18.52 6.54 -10.53
C SER A 82 17.57 5.46 -10.05
N VAL A 83 16.32 5.81 -9.78
CA VAL A 83 15.30 4.85 -9.32
C VAL A 83 15.11 3.76 -10.40
N GLY A 84 15.10 2.51 -9.98
CA GLY A 84 14.97 1.35 -10.88
C GLY A 84 16.24 0.94 -11.59
N TYR A 85 17.41 1.52 -11.25
CA TYR A 85 18.71 1.19 -11.86
C TYR A 85 19.78 0.90 -10.82
N ASN A 86 20.70 -0.01 -11.16
CA ASN A 86 21.88 -0.27 -10.33
C ASN A 86 22.80 0.95 -10.30
N PRO A 87 23.32 1.36 -9.12
CA PRO A 87 24.22 2.49 -9.00
C PRO A 87 25.50 2.26 -9.79
N LEU A 88 25.99 3.29 -10.49
CA LEU A 88 27.29 3.29 -11.11
C LEU A 88 28.27 4.12 -10.29
N ARG A 89 29.50 3.61 -10.12
CA ARG A 89 30.61 4.32 -9.47
C ARG A 89 31.81 4.34 -10.38
N GLY A 90 32.59 5.41 -10.28
CA GLY A 90 33.80 5.52 -11.07
C GLY A 90 34.63 6.75 -10.71
N THR A 91 35.69 6.93 -11.47
CA THR A 91 36.59 8.07 -11.35
C THR A 91 36.64 8.87 -12.64
N ILE A 92 36.70 10.18 -12.52
CA ILE A 92 36.85 11.10 -13.66
C ILE A 92 38.35 11.32 -13.84
N GLY A 93 38.87 10.85 -14.96
CA GLY A 93 40.26 11.11 -15.40
C GLY A 93 40.37 12.46 -16.10
N ASN A 94 41.03 12.49 -17.27
CA ASN A 94 41.13 13.69 -18.11
C ASN A 94 39.97 13.88 -19.09
N ASP A 95 38.92 13.10 -18.94
CA ASP A 95 37.76 13.07 -19.85
C ASP A 95 37.01 14.41 -19.83
N SER A 96 36.65 14.93 -21.00
CA SER A 96 35.76 16.08 -21.15
C SER A 96 34.28 15.65 -21.26
N SER A 97 34.03 14.36 -21.55
CA SER A 97 32.70 13.76 -21.59
C SER A 97 32.74 12.28 -21.20
N LEU A 98 31.72 11.84 -20.49
CA LEU A 98 31.52 10.45 -20.07
C LEU A 98 30.13 9.98 -20.49
N LYS A 99 30.06 8.93 -21.31
CA LYS A 99 28.81 8.25 -21.63
C LYS A 99 28.73 6.97 -20.80
N LEU A 100 27.74 6.90 -19.90
CA LEU A 100 27.56 5.82 -18.95
C LEU A 100 26.26 5.11 -19.21
N PHE A 101 26.28 3.79 -19.07
CA PHE A 101 25.10 2.95 -19.26
C PHE A 101 24.72 2.29 -17.93
N MET A 102 23.53 2.58 -17.44
CA MET A 102 22.97 1.94 -16.26
C MET A 102 22.17 0.70 -16.63
N THR A 103 22.22 -0.32 -15.79
CA THR A 103 21.39 -1.54 -15.89
C THR A 103 20.21 -1.44 -14.96
N GLU A 104 19.04 -1.97 -15.35
CA GLU A 104 17.87 -2.05 -14.45
C GLU A 104 18.24 -2.81 -13.17
N ASP A 105 17.77 -2.30 -12.01
CA ASP A 105 17.86 -3.00 -10.72
C ASP A 105 16.73 -4.01 -10.61
N VAL A 106 16.90 -5.15 -11.25
CA VAL A 106 15.90 -6.24 -11.25
C VAL A 106 15.67 -6.77 -9.83
N MET A 107 16.68 -6.68 -8.96
CA MET A 107 16.61 -7.18 -7.57
C MET A 107 16.02 -6.17 -6.59
N LYS A 108 15.89 -4.88 -6.97
CA LYS A 108 15.26 -3.79 -6.19
C LYS A 108 15.89 -3.53 -4.81
N VAL A 109 17.13 -3.91 -4.63
CA VAL A 109 17.82 -3.75 -3.35
C VAL A 109 18.33 -2.33 -3.12
N ASN A 110 18.41 -1.52 -4.16
CA ASN A 110 18.91 -0.15 -4.13
C ASN A 110 17.79 0.92 -4.18
N GLU A 111 16.52 0.53 -4.15
CA GLU A 111 15.40 1.46 -4.15
C GLU A 111 15.40 2.32 -2.87
N VAL A 112 15.00 3.59 -3.03
CA VAL A 112 14.95 4.55 -1.92
C VAL A 112 13.57 4.53 -1.28
N VAL A 113 13.51 4.37 0.02
CA VAL A 113 12.29 4.36 0.83
C VAL A 113 12.27 5.49 1.84
N VAL A 114 11.07 5.92 2.22
CA VAL A 114 10.85 6.94 3.24
C VAL A 114 9.99 6.41 4.40
N THR A 115 9.18 5.36 4.19
CA THR A 115 8.19 4.91 5.17
C THR A 115 8.82 4.27 6.40
N GLY A 116 9.92 3.53 6.24
CA GLY A 116 10.57 2.85 7.36
C GLY A 116 11.22 3.78 8.39
N SER A 117 11.59 5.00 7.98
CA SER A 117 12.37 5.95 8.79
C SER A 117 11.87 7.40 8.75
N ARG A 118 10.88 7.72 7.90
CA ARG A 118 10.48 9.08 7.52
C ARG A 118 11.61 9.93 6.90
N THR A 119 12.74 9.31 6.60
CA THR A 119 13.86 9.92 5.85
C THR A 119 14.17 9.05 4.64
N ALA A 120 14.48 9.70 3.51
CA ALA A 120 14.78 8.99 2.27
C ALA A 120 16.12 8.23 2.35
N ARG A 121 16.09 6.90 2.20
CA ARG A 121 17.29 6.05 2.21
C ARG A 121 17.12 4.79 1.36
N PRO A 122 18.21 4.21 0.85
CA PRO A 122 18.16 2.91 0.18
C PRO A 122 17.62 1.81 1.12
N ILE A 123 16.79 0.89 0.60
CA ILE A 123 16.27 -0.26 1.35
C ILE A 123 17.40 -1.05 2.00
N LYS A 124 18.49 -1.26 1.26
CA LYS A 124 19.69 -1.95 1.74
C LYS A 124 20.23 -1.35 3.04
N LEU A 125 19.98 -0.07 3.30
CA LEU A 125 20.43 0.63 4.52
C LEU A 125 19.32 0.76 5.59
N SER A 126 18.13 0.21 5.38
CA SER A 126 17.06 0.26 6.39
C SER A 126 17.23 -0.84 7.44
N PRO A 127 17.21 -0.52 8.75
CA PRO A 127 17.20 -1.53 9.81
C PRO A 127 15.82 -2.19 9.96
N VAL A 128 14.78 -1.58 9.42
CA VAL A 128 13.42 -2.12 9.42
C VAL A 128 13.14 -2.80 8.08
N SER A 129 12.55 -4.00 8.12
CA SER A 129 12.15 -4.71 6.91
C SER A 129 11.09 -3.90 6.17
N THR A 130 11.45 -3.40 5.00
CA THR A 130 10.58 -2.60 4.12
C THR A 130 10.57 -3.25 2.74
N GLN A 131 9.38 -3.50 2.23
CA GLN A 131 9.19 -3.97 0.86
C GLN A 131 8.81 -2.78 -0.01
N VAL A 132 9.34 -2.72 -1.24
CA VAL A 132 8.95 -1.73 -2.25
C VAL A 132 8.46 -2.42 -3.50
N ILE A 133 7.38 -1.88 -4.06
CA ILE A 133 6.82 -2.33 -5.33
C ILE A 133 6.73 -1.09 -6.23
N GLY A 134 7.50 -1.10 -7.32
CA GLY A 134 7.57 0.04 -8.24
C GLY A 134 6.28 0.20 -9.07
N GLY A 135 5.79 1.42 -9.26
CA GLY A 135 4.57 1.70 -10.03
C GLY A 135 4.65 1.25 -11.48
N LYS A 136 5.81 1.38 -12.12
CA LYS A 136 6.04 0.86 -13.48
C LYS A 136 5.87 -0.66 -13.53
N GLU A 137 6.36 -1.37 -12.54
CA GLU A 137 6.25 -2.82 -12.45
C GLU A 137 4.81 -3.28 -12.29
N LEU A 138 4.03 -2.59 -11.44
CA LEU A 138 2.62 -2.86 -11.27
C LEU A 138 1.83 -2.76 -12.59
N VAL A 139 2.11 -1.71 -13.36
CA VAL A 139 1.51 -1.48 -14.69
C VAL A 139 2.02 -2.51 -15.71
N ASP A 140 3.30 -2.85 -15.67
CA ASP A 140 3.93 -3.82 -16.59
C ASP A 140 3.55 -5.27 -16.27
N ALA A 141 3.09 -5.59 -15.06
CA ALA A 141 2.48 -6.87 -14.72
C ALA A 141 1.01 -6.99 -15.19
N GLY A 142 0.40 -5.88 -15.60
CA GLY A 142 -0.98 -5.86 -16.11
C GLY A 142 -2.06 -5.88 -15.03
N TYR A 143 -1.73 -5.57 -13.77
CA TYR A 143 -2.73 -5.51 -12.70
C TYR A 143 -3.83 -4.48 -12.99
N ALA A 144 -5.08 -4.84 -12.68
CA ALA A 144 -6.23 -3.99 -12.91
C ALA A 144 -6.38 -2.89 -11.86
N ASP A 145 -6.01 -3.21 -10.62
CA ASP A 145 -6.24 -2.38 -9.45
C ASP A 145 -5.18 -2.63 -8.36
N LEU A 146 -5.16 -1.74 -7.37
CA LEU A 146 -4.23 -1.80 -6.25
C LEU A 146 -4.35 -3.10 -5.44
N THR A 147 -5.56 -3.61 -5.26
CA THR A 147 -5.82 -4.76 -4.38
C THR A 147 -5.20 -6.03 -4.94
N LYS A 148 -5.35 -6.27 -6.25
CA LYS A 148 -4.70 -7.38 -6.95
C LYS A 148 -3.18 -7.28 -6.92
N ALA A 149 -2.67 -6.07 -7.15
CA ALA A 149 -1.23 -5.82 -7.11
C ALA A 149 -0.64 -6.13 -5.71
N LEU A 150 -1.26 -5.64 -4.65
CA LEU A 150 -0.82 -5.91 -3.27
C LEU A 150 -0.92 -7.40 -2.92
N GLN A 151 -1.99 -8.08 -3.29
CA GLN A 151 -2.17 -9.50 -3.02
C GLN A 151 -1.10 -10.36 -3.70
N GLN A 152 -0.73 -10.04 -4.94
CA GLN A 152 0.24 -10.81 -5.70
C GLN A 152 1.68 -10.56 -5.27
N GLU A 153 2.01 -9.31 -4.91
CA GLU A 153 3.40 -8.90 -4.66
C GLU A 153 3.80 -8.97 -3.18
N THR A 154 2.83 -9.10 -2.24
CA THR A 154 3.10 -8.99 -0.80
C THR A 154 2.83 -10.31 -0.08
N PRO A 155 3.85 -10.97 0.49
CA PRO A 155 3.63 -12.18 1.26
C PRO A 155 2.75 -11.93 2.48
N GLY A 156 1.81 -12.85 2.72
CA GLY A 156 0.86 -12.76 3.84
C GLY A 156 -0.24 -11.71 3.68
N MET A 157 -0.28 -11.00 2.54
CA MET A 157 -1.39 -10.12 2.19
C MET A 157 -2.53 -10.96 1.62
N ASN A 158 -3.68 -10.87 2.24
CA ASN A 158 -4.90 -11.45 1.72
C ASN A 158 -5.91 -10.32 1.50
N ILE A 159 -6.33 -10.14 0.25
CA ILE A 159 -7.36 -9.17 -0.11
C ILE A 159 -8.48 -9.94 -0.79
N GLN A 160 -9.66 -9.90 -0.20
CA GLN A 160 -10.82 -10.59 -0.73
C GLN A 160 -11.93 -9.58 -0.97
N LYS A 161 -12.54 -9.61 -2.15
CA LYS A 161 -13.83 -8.99 -2.35
C LYS A 161 -14.86 -9.88 -1.64
N VAL A 162 -15.59 -9.31 -0.71
CA VAL A 162 -16.68 -9.95 0.02
C VAL A 162 -17.98 -9.16 -0.23
N GLY A 163 -19.11 -9.61 0.29
CA GLY A 163 -20.41 -8.99 0.03
C GLY A 163 -20.50 -7.48 0.33
N PHE A 164 -19.60 -6.94 1.17
CA PHE A 164 -19.62 -5.52 1.58
C PHE A 164 -18.35 -4.75 1.20
N GLY A 165 -17.64 -5.14 0.15
CA GLY A 165 -16.42 -4.49 -0.31
C GLY A 165 -15.19 -5.38 -0.26
N ASN A 166 -14.01 -4.79 -0.06
CA ASN A 166 -12.76 -5.53 0.02
C ASN A 166 -12.33 -5.71 1.48
N GLU A 167 -12.14 -6.94 1.91
CA GLU A 167 -11.53 -7.26 3.20
C GLU A 167 -10.03 -7.46 3.03
N ILE A 168 -9.23 -6.76 3.84
CA ILE A 168 -7.78 -6.89 3.84
C ILE A 168 -7.32 -7.52 5.14
N SER A 169 -6.44 -8.51 5.02
CA SER A 169 -5.67 -9.00 6.17
C SER A 169 -4.19 -9.14 5.81
N MET A 170 -3.33 -8.93 6.81
CA MET A 170 -1.88 -9.08 6.68
C MET A 170 -1.30 -9.68 7.96
N GLN A 171 -0.47 -10.70 7.82
CA GLN A 171 0.13 -11.40 8.96
C GLN A 171 -0.91 -11.92 9.99
N GLY A 172 -2.11 -12.30 9.55
CA GLY A 172 -3.19 -12.72 10.43
C GLY A 172 -3.98 -11.58 11.10
N LEU A 173 -3.68 -10.35 10.76
CA LEU A 173 -4.32 -9.14 11.28
C LEU A 173 -5.22 -8.52 10.21
N ASP A 174 -6.40 -8.08 10.59
CA ASP A 174 -7.38 -7.43 9.70
C ASP A 174 -7.00 -5.98 9.37
N ALA A 175 -7.79 -5.34 8.50
CA ALA A 175 -7.57 -3.97 8.03
C ALA A 175 -7.50 -2.92 9.16
N ARG A 176 -8.09 -3.18 10.33
CA ARG A 176 -8.03 -2.26 11.50
C ARG A 176 -6.61 -2.11 12.06
N HIS A 177 -5.71 -3.06 11.75
CA HIS A 177 -4.31 -3.10 12.18
C HIS A 177 -3.34 -2.71 11.05
N VAL A 178 -3.83 -2.47 9.83
CA VAL A 178 -3.05 -2.09 8.66
C VAL A 178 -3.35 -0.64 8.31
N LEU A 179 -2.35 0.22 8.45
CA LEU A 179 -2.49 1.64 8.16
C LEU A 179 -2.16 1.92 6.69
N PHE A 180 -3.16 2.41 5.94
CA PHE A 180 -2.96 2.92 4.59
C PHE A 180 -2.68 4.42 4.62
N LEU A 181 -1.65 4.83 3.87
CA LEU A 181 -1.24 6.21 3.69
C LEU A 181 -1.14 6.53 2.20
N GLN A 182 -1.40 7.76 1.85
CA GLN A 182 -1.04 8.34 0.56
C GLN A 182 -0.07 9.50 0.78
N ASP A 183 1.15 9.40 0.24
CA ASP A 183 2.24 10.36 0.44
C ASP A 183 2.55 10.68 1.92
N GLY A 184 2.34 9.67 2.79
CA GLY A 184 2.55 9.76 4.23
C GLY A 184 1.39 10.34 5.03
N GLU A 185 0.24 10.64 4.40
CA GLU A 185 -0.95 11.18 5.05
C GLU A 185 -2.05 10.12 5.20
N ARG A 186 -2.79 10.17 6.30
CA ARG A 186 -3.87 9.22 6.62
C ARG A 186 -5.12 9.51 5.81
N LEU A 187 -5.90 8.46 5.54
CA LEU A 187 -7.18 8.52 4.86
C LEU A 187 -8.30 8.05 5.78
N THR A 188 -9.50 8.61 5.60
CA THR A 188 -10.73 8.23 6.32
C THR A 188 -11.74 7.56 5.40
N GLY A 189 -12.93 7.29 5.90
CA GLY A 189 -14.02 6.71 5.11
C GLY A 189 -14.04 5.19 5.14
N ASP A 190 -13.50 4.57 6.20
CA ASP A 190 -13.58 3.13 6.35
C ASP A 190 -15.00 2.66 6.68
N MET A 191 -15.41 1.55 6.09
CA MET A 191 -16.58 0.75 6.50
C MET A 191 -16.08 -0.57 7.06
N ALA A 192 -16.51 -0.92 8.27
CA ALA A 192 -16.07 -2.13 8.98
C ALA A 192 -14.52 -2.28 9.07
N GLY A 193 -13.79 -1.16 9.08
CA GLY A 193 -12.32 -1.14 9.11
C GLY A 193 -11.65 -1.10 7.73
N ASN A 194 -12.40 -1.30 6.64
CA ASN A 194 -11.87 -1.30 5.28
C ASN A 194 -12.14 0.02 4.56
N LEU A 195 -11.12 0.56 3.87
CA LEU A 195 -11.27 1.73 3.02
C LEU A 195 -11.90 1.38 1.67
N ASP A 196 -12.44 2.38 0.98
CA ASP A 196 -12.78 2.24 -0.43
C ASP A 196 -11.49 2.28 -1.25
N TYR A 197 -10.89 1.10 -1.53
CA TYR A 197 -9.60 0.96 -2.23
C TYR A 197 -9.70 1.37 -3.71
N GLU A 198 -10.90 1.45 -4.25
CA GLU A 198 -11.21 1.93 -5.59
C GLU A 198 -10.79 3.39 -5.82
N ARG A 199 -10.61 4.19 -4.75
CA ARG A 199 -10.15 5.59 -4.88
C ARG A 199 -8.69 5.71 -5.34
N PHE A 200 -7.90 4.64 -5.28
CA PHE A 200 -6.48 4.68 -5.62
C PHE A 200 -6.25 4.37 -7.10
N ASN A 201 -5.79 5.35 -7.83
CA ASN A 201 -5.37 5.18 -9.22
C ASN A 201 -3.98 4.53 -9.28
N LEU A 202 -3.92 3.27 -9.71
CA LEU A 202 -2.67 2.53 -9.85
C LEU A 202 -1.67 3.21 -10.81
N HIS A 203 -2.18 3.89 -11.85
CA HIS A 203 -1.36 4.61 -12.83
C HIS A 203 -0.78 5.92 -12.31
N ALA A 204 -1.29 6.47 -11.20
CA ALA A 204 -0.74 7.64 -10.51
C ALA A 204 0.33 7.28 -9.47
N ILE A 205 0.53 5.98 -9.15
CA ILE A 205 1.48 5.52 -8.15
C ILE A 205 2.89 5.45 -8.77
N ASP A 206 3.86 6.04 -8.08
CA ASP A 206 5.29 5.90 -8.36
C ASP A 206 5.84 4.60 -7.75
N ARG A 207 5.51 4.34 -6.48
CA ARG A 207 5.82 3.11 -5.77
C ARG A 207 4.92 2.91 -4.55
N ILE A 208 4.86 1.67 -4.08
CA ILE A 208 4.22 1.28 -2.82
C ILE A 208 5.32 0.87 -1.84
N GLU A 209 5.33 1.46 -0.66
CA GLU A 209 6.24 1.11 0.42
C GLU A 209 5.47 0.40 1.53
N ILE A 210 5.89 -0.81 1.90
CA ILE A 210 5.24 -1.65 2.90
C ILE A 210 6.20 -1.90 4.04
N VAL A 211 5.87 -1.40 5.23
CA VAL A 211 6.60 -1.65 6.46
C VAL A 211 5.82 -2.64 7.30
N LYS A 212 6.42 -3.80 7.54
CA LYS A 212 5.77 -4.90 8.26
C LYS A 212 6.02 -4.81 9.76
N GLY A 213 5.08 -5.34 10.54
CA GLY A 213 5.10 -5.34 11.99
C GLY A 213 4.66 -4.04 12.63
N ALA A 214 4.80 -3.95 13.95
CA ALA A 214 4.32 -2.79 14.70
C ALA A 214 5.13 -1.53 14.38
N SER A 215 4.58 -0.67 13.54
CA SER A 215 5.16 0.61 13.13
C SER A 215 4.52 1.80 13.86
N SER A 216 3.81 1.53 14.96
CA SER A 216 3.11 2.55 15.75
C SER A 216 4.05 3.63 16.30
N THR A 217 5.32 3.33 16.50
CA THR A 217 6.34 4.32 16.90
C THR A 217 6.50 5.46 15.90
N LEU A 218 6.34 5.22 14.60
CA LEU A 218 6.43 6.27 13.57
C LEU A 218 5.07 6.81 13.14
N TYR A 219 4.06 5.96 13.11
CA TYR A 219 2.78 6.28 12.47
C TYR A 219 1.58 6.29 13.42
N GLY A 220 1.80 5.99 14.73
CA GLY A 220 0.78 6.05 15.77
C GLY A 220 -0.23 4.91 15.73
N SER A 221 -1.44 5.20 16.22
CA SER A 221 -2.55 4.26 16.28
C SER A 221 -2.90 3.66 14.91
N ARG A 222 -3.37 2.40 14.87
CA ARG A 222 -3.68 1.57 13.69
C ARG A 222 -2.47 1.04 12.92
N ALA A 223 -1.24 1.39 13.26
CA ALA A 223 -0.02 0.85 12.65
C ALA A 223 0.56 -0.33 13.45
N SER A 224 -0.30 -1.15 14.04
CA SER A 224 0.11 -2.26 14.91
C SER A 224 0.49 -3.53 14.13
N GLY A 225 0.03 -3.69 12.90
CA GLY A 225 0.35 -4.82 12.02
C GLY A 225 1.26 -4.44 10.86
N ALA A 226 0.89 -3.42 10.10
CA ALA A 226 1.68 -2.94 8.97
C ALA A 226 1.34 -1.48 8.61
N VAL A 227 2.22 -0.86 7.84
CA VAL A 227 1.98 0.43 7.16
C VAL A 227 2.18 0.23 5.66
N ILE A 228 1.20 0.59 4.87
CA ILE A 228 1.23 0.61 3.41
C ILE A 228 1.13 2.05 2.96
N ASN A 229 2.19 2.58 2.36
CA ASN A 229 2.26 3.96 1.91
C ASN A 229 2.35 4.02 0.39
N LEU A 230 1.34 4.60 -0.22
CA LEU A 230 1.24 4.81 -1.65
C LEU A 230 1.92 6.12 -1.99
N ILE A 231 3.11 6.07 -2.58
CA ILE A 231 3.83 7.25 -3.04
C ILE A 231 3.38 7.54 -4.46
N THR A 232 2.81 8.71 -4.68
CA THR A 232 2.30 9.11 -5.99
C THR A 232 3.36 9.84 -6.81
N LYS A 233 3.20 9.83 -8.13
CA LYS A 233 4.15 10.40 -9.09
C LYS A 233 4.39 11.89 -8.85
N LYS A 234 5.64 12.32 -9.09
CA LYS A 234 6.05 13.72 -9.27
C LYS A 234 6.87 13.78 -10.55
N THR A 235 6.40 14.49 -11.57
CA THR A 235 7.14 14.59 -12.81
C THR A 235 8.42 15.39 -12.65
N THR A 236 9.48 14.94 -13.33
CA THR A 236 10.74 15.68 -13.51
C THR A 236 10.87 16.25 -14.91
N LYS A 237 10.01 15.79 -15.85
CA LYS A 237 9.98 16.28 -17.24
C LYS A 237 9.21 17.61 -17.33
N PRO A 238 9.57 18.50 -18.24
CA PRO A 238 8.78 19.71 -18.52
C PRO A 238 7.33 19.40 -18.85
N ILE A 239 7.07 18.33 -19.59
CA ILE A 239 5.74 17.81 -19.91
C ILE A 239 5.82 16.29 -19.87
N ASP A 240 4.91 15.65 -19.15
CA ASP A 240 4.76 14.19 -19.05
C ASP A 240 3.28 13.86 -19.04
N ILE A 241 2.72 13.42 -20.16
CA ILE A 241 1.30 13.13 -20.30
C ILE A 241 1.13 11.69 -20.73
N GLN A 242 0.38 10.93 -19.91
CA GLN A 242 0.02 9.54 -20.15
C GLN A 242 -1.50 9.42 -20.12
N ALA A 243 -2.07 8.67 -21.04
CA ALA A 243 -3.49 8.37 -21.06
C ALA A 243 -3.71 6.92 -21.46
N GLY A 244 -4.75 6.30 -20.93
CA GLY A 244 -5.07 4.93 -21.28
C GLY A 244 -6.51 4.55 -21.02
N VAL A 245 -6.87 3.43 -21.64
CA VAL A 245 -8.17 2.78 -21.51
C VAL A 245 -7.95 1.28 -21.33
N ARG A 246 -8.67 0.67 -20.43
CA ARG A 246 -8.78 -0.78 -20.26
C ARG A 246 -10.25 -1.18 -20.32
N TRP A 247 -10.55 -2.15 -21.15
CA TRP A 247 -11.84 -2.79 -21.25
C TRP A 247 -11.72 -4.24 -20.80
N GLY A 248 -12.70 -4.75 -20.07
CA GLY A 248 -12.72 -6.14 -19.61
C GLY A 248 -14.11 -6.74 -19.64
N GLN A 249 -14.19 -8.04 -19.87
CA GLN A 249 -15.41 -8.82 -19.89
C GLN A 249 -15.33 -9.96 -18.87
N MET A 250 -16.32 -10.06 -17.99
CA MET A 250 -16.45 -11.17 -17.03
C MET A 250 -17.14 -12.37 -17.66
N ASN A 251 -16.78 -13.56 -17.19
CA ASN A 251 -17.49 -14.78 -17.53
C ASN A 251 -18.74 -14.91 -16.66
N GLU A 252 -19.93 -14.75 -17.24
CA GLU A 252 -21.22 -14.84 -16.55
C GLU A 252 -21.83 -16.26 -16.54
N THR A 253 -21.12 -17.30 -16.98
CA THR A 253 -21.66 -18.69 -16.97
C THR A 253 -22.23 -19.11 -15.62
N ASN A 254 -21.66 -18.57 -14.55
CA ASN A 254 -22.09 -18.92 -13.19
C ASN A 254 -23.37 -18.22 -12.75
N TYR A 255 -23.79 -17.20 -13.47
CA TYR A 255 -24.98 -16.42 -13.16
C TYR A 255 -26.27 -17.01 -13.69
N LYS A 256 -26.29 -17.46 -14.97
CA LYS A 256 -27.53 -17.97 -15.63
C LYS A 256 -27.51 -19.48 -15.85
N ASN A 257 -26.36 -20.10 -15.95
CA ASN A 257 -26.23 -21.54 -16.18
C ASN A 257 -24.93 -22.07 -15.59
N PRO A 258 -24.90 -22.46 -14.32
CA PRO A 258 -23.69 -22.93 -13.62
C PRO A 258 -23.08 -24.21 -14.21
N SER A 259 -23.80 -24.93 -15.11
CA SER A 259 -23.29 -26.10 -15.79
C SER A 259 -22.45 -25.78 -17.05
N LYS A 260 -22.56 -24.59 -17.61
CA LYS A 260 -21.76 -24.15 -18.75
C LYS A 260 -20.43 -23.57 -18.27
N LYS A 261 -19.36 -24.32 -18.44
CA LYS A 261 -17.97 -23.94 -18.10
C LYS A 261 -17.16 -23.48 -19.32
N ASP A 262 -17.81 -23.03 -20.39
CA ASP A 262 -17.11 -22.67 -21.62
C ASP A 262 -16.48 -21.27 -21.50
N PHE A 263 -15.15 -21.21 -21.67
CA PHE A 263 -14.39 -19.97 -21.67
C PHE A 263 -14.88 -18.96 -22.74
N LEU A 264 -15.32 -19.44 -23.88
CA LEU A 264 -15.79 -18.58 -24.97
C LEU A 264 -17.13 -17.92 -24.69
N TYR A 265 -17.90 -18.44 -23.74
CA TYR A 265 -19.22 -17.87 -23.38
C TYR A 265 -19.14 -16.44 -22.86
N MET A 266 -17.98 -16.04 -22.28
CA MET A 266 -17.78 -14.67 -21.83
C MET A 266 -17.89 -13.62 -22.95
N PHE A 267 -17.68 -14.01 -24.20
CA PHE A 267 -17.76 -13.13 -25.36
C PHE A 267 -19.16 -13.09 -26.02
N GLU A 268 -20.07 -13.96 -25.61
CA GLU A 268 -21.42 -14.07 -26.19
C GLU A 268 -22.43 -13.11 -25.55
N LYS A 269 -22.10 -12.52 -24.38
CA LYS A 269 -23.03 -11.68 -23.66
C LYS A 269 -22.61 -10.21 -23.67
N ASN A 270 -23.60 -9.34 -23.93
CA ASN A 270 -23.48 -7.91 -23.67
C ASN A 270 -23.52 -7.68 -22.15
N ALA A 271 -22.46 -7.11 -21.58
CA ALA A 271 -22.46 -6.64 -20.22
C ALA A 271 -23.45 -5.47 -20.09
N ASP A 272 -24.31 -5.49 -19.07
CA ASP A 272 -25.21 -4.36 -18.79
C ASP A 272 -24.41 -3.10 -18.46
N ARG A 273 -23.23 -3.28 -17.81
CA ARG A 273 -22.22 -2.24 -17.62
C ARG A 273 -20.83 -2.82 -17.90
N PRO A 274 -20.04 -2.21 -18.80
CA PRO A 274 -18.72 -2.73 -19.13
C PRO A 274 -17.75 -2.55 -17.95
N ASN A 275 -16.84 -3.51 -17.76
CA ASN A 275 -15.67 -3.29 -16.92
C ASN A 275 -14.70 -2.37 -17.68
N LEU A 276 -14.86 -1.07 -17.49
CA LEU A 276 -14.11 -0.03 -18.17
C LEU A 276 -13.26 0.74 -17.17
N GLN A 277 -12.00 0.97 -17.52
CA GLN A 277 -11.13 1.89 -16.81
C GLN A 277 -10.54 2.86 -17.81
N SER A 278 -10.46 4.13 -17.42
CA SER A 278 -9.77 5.15 -18.21
C SER A 278 -9.01 6.11 -17.28
N TRP A 279 -7.85 6.55 -17.73
CA TRP A 279 -7.02 7.45 -16.93
C TRP A 279 -6.25 8.44 -17.77
N VAL A 280 -5.97 9.56 -17.16
CA VAL A 280 -5.03 10.58 -17.65
C VAL A 280 -4.14 10.99 -16.49
N SER A 281 -2.83 10.98 -16.73
CA SER A 281 -1.82 11.50 -15.79
C SER A 281 -1.04 12.57 -16.53
N ALA A 282 -1.07 13.81 -16.03
CA ALA A 282 -0.46 14.96 -16.68
C ALA A 282 0.46 15.71 -15.71
N GLY A 283 1.74 15.68 -16.00
CA GLY A 283 2.79 16.35 -15.24
C GLY A 283 3.38 17.53 -16.02
N PHE A 284 3.61 18.65 -15.34
CA PHE A 284 4.26 19.84 -15.89
C PHE A 284 5.32 20.32 -14.93
N ASN A 285 6.53 20.56 -15.42
CA ASN A 285 7.62 21.12 -14.63
C ASN A 285 8.16 22.38 -15.33
N ALA A 286 7.98 23.54 -14.70
CA ALA A 286 8.45 24.84 -15.14
C ALA A 286 9.55 25.38 -14.19
N GLY A 287 10.51 24.55 -13.80
CA GLY A 287 11.63 24.89 -12.94
C GLY A 287 11.22 25.00 -11.47
N LYS A 288 10.72 26.15 -11.02
CA LYS A 288 10.30 26.36 -9.63
C LYS A 288 8.92 25.81 -9.30
N VAL A 289 8.13 25.50 -10.31
CA VAL A 289 6.77 24.98 -10.14
C VAL A 289 6.64 23.65 -10.86
N THR A 290 6.21 22.62 -10.12
CA THR A 290 5.85 21.31 -10.68
C THR A 290 4.39 21.04 -10.36
N SER A 291 3.61 20.69 -11.38
CA SER A 291 2.19 20.35 -11.27
C SER A 291 1.97 18.92 -11.73
N GLN A 292 1.19 18.16 -10.99
CA GLN A 292 0.80 16.79 -11.32
C GLN A 292 -0.71 16.66 -11.17
N THR A 293 -1.39 16.30 -12.26
CA THR A 293 -2.85 16.07 -12.30
C THR A 293 -3.11 14.64 -12.72
N ASP A 294 -3.92 13.91 -11.96
CA ASP A 294 -4.31 12.55 -12.28
C ASP A 294 -5.83 12.45 -12.27
N VAL A 295 -6.40 11.87 -13.32
CA VAL A 295 -7.83 11.57 -13.47
C VAL A 295 -7.98 10.09 -13.69
N TRP A 296 -8.91 9.47 -12.97
CA TRP A 296 -9.19 8.06 -13.02
C TRP A 296 -10.69 7.80 -13.03
N TYR A 297 -11.16 7.07 -14.01
CA TYR A 297 -12.51 6.55 -14.08
C TYR A 297 -12.48 5.02 -14.13
N SER A 298 -13.36 4.36 -13.40
CA SER A 298 -13.53 2.92 -13.48
C SER A 298 -14.98 2.53 -13.28
N SER A 299 -15.43 1.54 -14.03
CA SER A 299 -16.68 0.84 -13.79
C SER A 299 -16.46 -0.66 -13.76
N SER A 300 -17.16 -1.35 -12.88
CA SER A 300 -17.17 -2.80 -12.79
C SER A 300 -18.59 -3.31 -12.66
N ASP A 301 -18.92 -4.38 -13.36
CA ASP A 301 -20.25 -4.97 -13.33
C ASP A 301 -20.52 -5.73 -12.03
N ALA A 302 -21.79 -5.78 -11.60
CA ALA A 302 -22.25 -6.61 -10.51
C ALA A 302 -22.42 -8.06 -10.98
N PHE A 303 -22.34 -9.02 -10.07
CA PHE A 303 -22.52 -10.43 -10.38
C PHE A 303 -23.13 -11.20 -9.21
N TYR A 304 -23.68 -12.38 -9.48
CA TYR A 304 -24.22 -13.26 -8.45
C TYR A 304 -23.23 -14.33 -8.04
N MET A 305 -23.25 -14.64 -6.75
CA MET A 305 -22.64 -15.85 -6.20
C MET A 305 -23.75 -16.81 -5.74
N TYR A 306 -23.69 -18.05 -6.20
CA TYR A 306 -24.61 -19.08 -5.81
C TYR A 306 -24.19 -19.77 -4.53
N GLN A 307 -25.15 -20.15 -3.72
CA GLN A 307 -24.92 -20.90 -2.50
C GLN A 307 -24.75 -22.40 -2.81
N ALA A 308 -24.05 -23.11 -1.91
CA ALA A 308 -24.04 -24.55 -1.92
C ALA A 308 -25.46 -25.11 -1.68
N GLU A 309 -25.77 -26.24 -2.30
CA GLU A 309 -27.08 -26.91 -2.14
C GLU A 309 -27.35 -27.31 -0.69
N ASN A 310 -26.30 -27.63 0.07
CA ASN A 310 -26.37 -28.05 1.46
C ASN A 310 -25.51 -27.17 2.36
N ASP A 311 -26.05 -26.85 3.53
CA ASP A 311 -25.33 -26.20 4.64
C ASP A 311 -24.90 -27.27 5.65
N LYS A 312 -23.60 -27.35 5.90
CA LYS A 312 -23.01 -28.30 6.85
C LYS A 312 -22.40 -27.55 8.03
N LYS A 313 -22.98 -27.73 9.21
CA LYS A 313 -22.46 -27.20 10.47
C LYS A 313 -21.80 -28.33 11.27
N VAL A 314 -20.54 -28.16 11.65
CA VAL A 314 -19.78 -29.14 12.46
C VAL A 314 -19.52 -28.53 13.83
N TYR A 315 -20.14 -29.06 14.85
CA TYR A 315 -19.93 -28.70 16.25
C TYR A 315 -18.89 -29.63 16.84
N THR A 316 -17.69 -29.11 17.08
CA THR A 316 -16.59 -29.92 17.62
C THR A 316 -16.58 -29.91 19.14
N GLN A 317 -16.17 -31.02 19.76
CA GLN A 317 -15.93 -31.09 21.20
C GLN A 317 -14.94 -30.04 21.70
N GLU A 318 -13.93 -29.71 20.89
CA GLU A 318 -12.94 -28.70 21.23
C GLU A 318 -13.55 -27.33 21.48
N ALA A 319 -14.48 -26.89 20.61
CA ALA A 319 -15.20 -25.61 20.74
C ALA A 319 -16.42 -25.72 21.68
N ASN A 320 -16.90 -26.93 21.95
CA ASN A 320 -18.07 -27.23 22.79
C ASN A 320 -17.74 -28.35 23.79
N PRO A 321 -17.01 -28.08 24.88
CA PRO A 321 -16.53 -29.13 25.79
C PRO A 321 -17.64 -29.94 26.52
N TRP A 322 -18.89 -29.48 26.42
CA TRP A 322 -20.07 -30.16 26.98
C TRP A 322 -20.64 -31.26 26.05
N LEU A 323 -20.12 -31.35 24.79
CA LEU A 323 -20.49 -32.43 23.89
C LEU A 323 -19.68 -33.70 24.16
N ASP A 324 -20.29 -34.86 24.06
CA ASP A 324 -19.60 -36.16 24.19
C ASP A 324 -18.84 -36.55 22.92
N HIS A 325 -19.22 -35.98 21.76
CA HIS A 325 -18.60 -36.22 20.45
C HIS A 325 -18.93 -35.09 19.49
N ASP A 326 -18.20 -35.01 18.40
CA ASP A 326 -18.47 -34.05 17.35
C ASP A 326 -19.85 -34.30 16.69
N VAL A 327 -20.67 -33.25 16.58
CA VAL A 327 -22.00 -33.30 16.00
C VAL A 327 -21.99 -32.61 14.63
N THR A 328 -22.52 -33.27 13.61
CA THR A 328 -22.68 -32.68 12.27
C THR A 328 -24.15 -32.55 11.93
N ILE A 329 -24.59 -31.35 11.62
CA ILE A 329 -25.92 -31.04 11.11
C ILE A 329 -25.80 -30.63 9.65
N THR A 330 -26.57 -31.30 8.78
CA THR A 330 -26.67 -30.94 7.36
C THR A 330 -28.10 -30.51 7.07
N SER A 331 -28.28 -29.33 6.53
CA SER A 331 -29.56 -28.80 6.10
C SER A 331 -29.52 -28.39 4.64
N VAL A 332 -30.66 -28.41 3.97
CA VAL A 332 -30.78 -27.90 2.60
C VAL A 332 -30.67 -26.38 2.65
N ALA A 333 -29.73 -25.82 1.92
CA ALA A 333 -29.58 -24.38 1.81
C ALA A 333 -30.68 -23.82 0.86
N SER A 334 -31.71 -23.21 1.42
CA SER A 334 -32.77 -22.55 0.66
C SER A 334 -32.60 -21.03 0.75
N ARG A 335 -31.60 -20.48 0.08
CA ARG A 335 -31.34 -19.02 0.11
C ARG A 335 -31.16 -18.48 -1.31
N PRO A 336 -31.58 -17.23 -1.57
CA PRO A 336 -31.32 -16.59 -2.85
C PRO A 336 -29.81 -16.41 -3.07
N PRO A 337 -29.37 -16.33 -4.33
CA PRO A 337 -27.99 -16.02 -4.63
C PRO A 337 -27.61 -14.66 -4.02
N MET A 338 -26.35 -14.53 -3.56
CA MET A 338 -25.82 -13.29 -3.06
C MET A 338 -25.35 -12.43 -4.23
N SER A 339 -25.82 -11.19 -4.33
CA SER A 339 -25.29 -10.22 -5.28
C SER A 339 -24.00 -9.61 -4.75
N ILE A 340 -22.99 -9.52 -5.60
CA ILE A 340 -21.78 -8.75 -5.37
C ILE A 340 -21.92 -7.45 -6.11
N GLU A 341 -21.82 -6.35 -5.37
CA GLU A 341 -22.05 -5.00 -5.90
C GLU A 341 -21.11 -4.66 -7.06
N GLY A 342 -21.68 -4.08 -8.11
CA GLY A 342 -20.94 -3.34 -9.13
C GLY A 342 -20.60 -1.95 -8.64
N THR A 343 -19.57 -1.35 -9.23
CA THR A 343 -19.10 -0.01 -8.85
C THR A 343 -18.87 0.85 -10.08
N GLU A 344 -19.15 2.13 -9.95
CA GLU A 344 -18.76 3.16 -10.90
C GLU A 344 -18.16 4.33 -10.12
N HIS A 345 -16.93 4.73 -10.46
CA HIS A 345 -16.28 5.80 -9.74
C HIS A 345 -15.40 6.67 -10.62
N ILE A 346 -15.21 7.90 -10.17
CA ILE A 346 -14.25 8.85 -10.72
C ILE A 346 -13.42 9.45 -9.58
N SER A 347 -12.13 9.56 -9.78
CA SER A 347 -11.24 10.31 -8.91
C SER A 347 -10.40 11.31 -9.71
N VAL A 348 -10.16 12.47 -9.09
CA VAL A 348 -9.29 13.52 -9.62
C VAL A 348 -8.35 13.92 -8.51
N SER A 349 -7.06 13.98 -8.79
CA SER A 349 -6.07 14.50 -7.85
C SER A 349 -5.19 15.55 -8.50
N GLN A 350 -4.81 16.53 -7.70
CA GLN A 350 -3.93 17.63 -8.11
C GLN A 350 -2.87 17.85 -7.04
N LYS A 351 -1.60 17.99 -7.47
CA LYS A 351 -0.49 18.38 -6.64
C LYS A 351 0.26 19.53 -7.30
N VAL A 352 0.66 20.50 -6.51
CA VAL A 352 1.49 21.62 -6.94
C VAL A 352 2.65 21.76 -5.98
N PHE A 353 3.86 21.57 -6.48
CA PHE A 353 5.10 21.83 -5.77
C PHE A 353 5.62 23.19 -6.20
N TYR A 354 6.02 24.00 -5.22
CA TYR A 354 6.64 25.29 -5.44
C TYR A 354 7.94 25.38 -4.66
N ASP A 355 9.04 25.45 -5.41
CA ASP A 355 10.42 25.50 -4.90
C ASP A 355 10.99 26.91 -5.11
N PRO A 356 10.57 27.94 -4.33
CA PRO A 356 11.00 29.34 -4.53
C PRO A 356 12.51 29.49 -4.35
N PHE A 357 13.07 28.73 -3.42
CA PHE A 357 14.49 28.71 -3.07
C PHE A 357 14.98 27.25 -2.99
N LYS A 358 16.29 27.02 -3.11
CA LYS A 358 16.89 25.65 -3.02
C LYS A 358 16.59 24.92 -1.72
N ASN A 359 16.32 25.66 -0.66
CA ASN A 359 16.10 25.15 0.69
C ASN A 359 14.63 25.18 1.15
N LEU A 360 13.70 25.57 0.30
CA LEU A 360 12.26 25.65 0.62
C LEU A 360 11.44 24.96 -0.45
N GLU A 361 10.74 23.92 -0.07
CA GLU A 361 9.70 23.23 -0.87
C GLU A 361 8.33 23.45 -0.23
N ILE A 362 7.37 23.88 -1.01
CA ILE A 362 5.97 24.01 -0.62
C ILE A 362 5.15 23.09 -1.53
N LEU A 363 4.43 22.16 -0.93
CA LEU A 363 3.47 21.28 -1.61
C LEU A 363 2.06 21.68 -1.19
N ALA A 364 1.19 21.95 -2.16
CA ALA A 364 -0.25 21.97 -1.99
C ALA A 364 -0.87 20.83 -2.79
N TYR A 365 -1.85 20.14 -2.21
CA TYR A 365 -2.52 19.02 -2.87
C TYR A 365 -3.98 18.92 -2.51
N GLY A 366 -4.73 18.29 -3.39
CA GLY A 366 -6.13 17.97 -3.18
C GLY A 366 -6.59 16.85 -4.08
N SER A 367 -7.61 16.12 -3.65
CA SER A 367 -8.28 15.11 -4.46
C SER A 367 -9.78 15.13 -4.24
N ALA A 368 -10.50 14.65 -5.24
CA ALA A 368 -11.94 14.41 -5.18
C ALA A 368 -12.21 13.00 -5.68
N PHE A 369 -13.05 12.27 -4.95
CA PHE A 369 -13.50 10.94 -5.31
C PHE A 369 -15.02 10.86 -5.20
N TYR A 370 -15.64 10.24 -6.19
CA TYR A 370 -17.06 10.00 -6.24
C TYR A 370 -17.29 8.57 -6.71
N MET A 371 -18.10 7.81 -5.97
CA MET A 371 -18.42 6.41 -6.27
C MET A 371 -19.91 6.15 -6.10
N ASN A 372 -20.48 5.39 -7.04
CA ASN A 372 -21.76 4.75 -6.93
C ASN A 372 -21.57 3.24 -6.87
N THR A 373 -22.31 2.56 -6.00
CA THR A 373 -22.45 1.11 -6.04
C THR A 373 -23.88 0.75 -6.47
N TYR A 374 -24.04 -0.40 -7.08
CA TYR A 374 -25.35 -0.93 -7.47
C TYR A 374 -25.38 -2.44 -7.25
N ASP A 375 -26.57 -2.96 -7.01
CA ASP A 375 -26.84 -4.36 -6.68
C ASP A 375 -27.88 -4.94 -7.66
N LEU A 376 -27.69 -6.19 -8.06
CA LEU A 376 -28.63 -6.87 -8.98
C LEU A 376 -29.89 -7.41 -8.29
N ILE A 377 -29.84 -7.65 -6.98
CA ILE A 377 -30.99 -8.18 -6.21
C ILE A 377 -31.86 -7.04 -5.69
N GLN A 378 -31.23 -5.97 -5.25
CA GLN A 378 -31.89 -4.80 -4.68
C GLN A 378 -31.86 -3.64 -5.67
N ASP A 379 -32.60 -3.79 -6.75
CA ASP A 379 -32.72 -2.81 -7.84
C ASP A 379 -33.11 -1.38 -7.41
N MET A 380 -33.12 -1.10 -6.10
CA MET A 380 -33.72 0.08 -5.52
C MET A 380 -32.83 0.86 -4.54
N THR A 381 -31.72 0.31 -4.10
CA THR A 381 -30.88 1.00 -3.11
C THR A 381 -29.42 0.98 -3.53
N PHE A 382 -28.90 2.16 -3.86
CA PHE A 382 -27.50 2.34 -4.19
C PHE A 382 -26.76 2.96 -3.00
N SER A 383 -25.51 2.60 -2.85
CA SER A 383 -24.60 3.33 -1.99
C SER A 383 -23.81 4.33 -2.83
N GLN A 384 -23.71 5.55 -2.34
CA GLN A 384 -22.93 6.61 -2.96
C GLN A 384 -21.90 7.14 -1.98
N ALA A 385 -20.63 7.21 -2.40
CA ALA A 385 -19.56 7.78 -1.62
C ALA A 385 -19.04 9.06 -2.27
N ARG A 386 -18.64 10.03 -1.45
CA ARG A 386 -17.93 11.24 -1.85
C ARG A 386 -16.81 11.49 -0.89
N ASP A 387 -15.65 11.75 -1.42
CA ASP A 387 -14.47 12.04 -0.65
C ASP A 387 -13.73 13.26 -1.19
N TRP A 388 -13.23 14.09 -0.28
CA TRP A 388 -12.41 15.24 -0.58
C TRP A 388 -11.21 15.26 0.34
N THR A 389 -10.03 15.29 -0.25
CA THR A 389 -8.78 15.42 0.49
C THR A 389 -8.14 16.76 0.14
N ALA A 390 -7.60 17.45 1.12
CA ALA A 390 -6.83 18.67 0.89
C ALA A 390 -5.71 18.80 1.92
N GLY A 391 -4.58 19.34 1.50
CA GLY A 391 -3.48 19.57 2.42
C GLY A 391 -2.36 20.41 1.85
N THR A 392 -1.44 20.75 2.76
CA THR A 392 -0.21 21.46 2.43
C THR A 392 0.94 20.89 3.25
N LYS A 393 2.14 20.91 2.67
CA LYS A 393 3.38 20.51 3.32
C LYS A 393 4.46 21.51 2.99
N ILE A 394 5.07 22.08 4.01
CA ILE A 394 6.17 23.04 3.90
C ILE A 394 7.41 22.37 4.46
N LYS A 395 8.45 22.29 3.66
CA LYS A 395 9.72 21.68 4.00
C LYS A 395 10.84 22.72 3.84
N TYR A 396 11.47 23.04 4.94
CA TYR A 396 12.55 24.02 4.98
C TYR A 396 13.83 23.39 5.48
N SER A 397 14.90 23.43 4.68
CA SER A 397 16.25 22.94 5.01
C SER A 397 17.11 24.12 5.41
N PHE A 398 17.37 24.28 6.69
CA PHE A 398 18.21 25.40 7.21
C PHE A 398 19.67 25.24 6.81
N LYS A 399 20.16 24.00 6.85
CA LYS A 399 21.47 23.54 6.37
C LYS A 399 21.27 22.12 5.82
N ASP A 400 22.27 21.58 5.16
CA ASP A 400 22.23 20.22 4.62
C ASP A 400 21.93 19.15 5.68
N TRP A 401 22.16 19.45 6.96
CA TRP A 401 21.95 18.56 8.09
C TRP A 401 20.73 18.85 8.96
N PHE A 402 19.94 19.91 8.69
CA PHE A 402 18.80 20.29 9.51
C PHE A 402 17.59 20.68 8.65
N GLN A 403 16.48 20.01 8.86
CA GLN A 403 15.26 20.24 8.12
C GLN A 403 14.04 20.27 9.03
N ILE A 404 13.15 21.23 8.79
CA ILE A 404 11.83 21.36 9.43
C ILE A 404 10.78 21.02 8.37
N THR A 405 9.81 20.18 8.73
CA THR A 405 8.64 19.88 7.90
C THR A 405 7.37 20.15 8.70
N ALA A 406 6.54 21.05 8.20
CA ALA A 406 5.19 21.31 8.71
C ALA A 406 4.18 20.82 7.69
N SER A 407 3.17 20.08 8.12
CA SER A 407 2.06 19.65 7.26
C SER A 407 0.71 19.86 7.91
N LEU A 408 -0.26 20.12 7.07
CA LEU A 408 -1.66 20.22 7.41
C LEU A 408 -2.44 19.34 6.44
N HIS A 409 -3.19 18.38 6.95
CA HIS A 409 -3.95 17.43 6.18
C HIS A 409 -5.39 17.35 6.64
N GLY A 410 -6.33 17.29 5.70
CA GLY A 410 -7.74 17.06 5.94
C GLY A 410 -8.31 16.07 4.92
N ASP A 411 -9.11 15.13 5.41
CA ASP A 411 -9.79 14.13 4.59
C ASP A 411 -11.28 14.06 5.00
N PHE A 412 -12.18 14.17 4.03
CA PHE A 412 -13.61 14.47 4.23
C PHE A 412 -14.46 13.50 3.42
N TYR A 413 -14.98 12.47 4.06
CA TYR A 413 -15.73 11.39 3.44
C TYR A 413 -17.21 11.43 3.83
N ASP A 414 -18.12 11.37 2.85
CA ASP A 414 -19.57 11.29 3.01
C ASP A 414 -20.11 10.05 2.31
N ARG A 415 -21.02 9.31 2.95
CA ARG A 415 -21.74 8.19 2.35
C ARG A 415 -23.24 8.40 2.43
N PHE A 416 -23.93 8.00 1.35
CA PHE A 416 -25.36 8.15 1.18
C PHE A 416 -25.96 6.80 0.78
N LYS A 417 -27.22 6.56 1.21
CA LYS A 417 -28.12 5.62 0.57
C LYS A 417 -28.95 6.37 -0.47
N ARG A 418 -29.14 5.81 -1.63
CA ARG A 418 -30.02 6.33 -2.68
C ARG A 418 -31.05 5.27 -3.02
N HIS A 419 -32.32 5.66 -2.98
CA HIS A 419 -33.43 4.84 -3.45
C HIS A 419 -33.82 5.31 -4.86
N GLU A 420 -33.53 4.51 -5.88
CA GLU A 420 -33.70 4.94 -7.27
C GLU A 420 -35.17 5.18 -7.64
N ARG A 421 -36.09 4.32 -7.20
CA ARG A 421 -37.52 4.45 -7.52
C ARG A 421 -38.18 5.72 -7.04
N ILE A 422 -37.71 6.29 -5.95
CA ILE A 422 -38.29 7.51 -5.34
C ILE A 422 -37.31 8.70 -5.41
N ASP A 423 -36.17 8.51 -6.07
CA ASP A 423 -35.03 9.46 -6.15
C ASP A 423 -34.66 10.12 -4.80
N GLU A 424 -34.88 9.38 -3.72
CA GLU A 424 -34.54 9.83 -2.37
C GLU A 424 -33.09 9.49 -2.05
N ARG A 425 -32.42 10.47 -1.46
CA ARG A 425 -31.02 10.35 -1.08
C ARG A 425 -30.84 10.74 0.38
N THR A 426 -30.45 9.77 1.20
CA THR A 426 -30.25 9.95 2.63
C THR A 426 -28.76 9.84 2.98
N LYS A 427 -28.22 10.83 3.66
CA LYS A 427 -26.85 10.76 4.21
C LYS A 427 -26.87 9.85 5.44
N VAL A 428 -26.03 8.82 5.45
CA VAL A 428 -25.94 7.84 6.54
C VAL A 428 -24.61 7.88 7.29
N TYR A 429 -23.59 8.55 6.68
CA TYR A 429 -22.25 8.54 7.23
C TYR A 429 -21.48 9.80 6.79
N LYS A 430 -20.77 10.42 7.72
CA LYS A 430 -19.91 11.58 7.49
C LYS A 430 -18.68 11.44 8.38
N SER A 431 -17.50 11.20 7.79
CA SER A 431 -16.22 11.08 8.49
C SER A 431 -15.30 12.24 8.12
N ARG A 432 -14.59 12.77 9.10
CA ARG A 432 -13.71 13.92 8.94
C ARG A 432 -12.44 13.69 9.73
N ILE A 433 -11.30 13.76 9.06
CA ILE A 433 -9.98 13.76 9.71
C ILE A 433 -9.33 15.12 9.49
N PHE A 434 -8.71 15.62 10.55
CA PHE A 434 -7.84 16.79 10.51
C PHE A 434 -6.55 16.49 11.26
N GLN A 435 -5.41 16.66 10.57
CA GLN A 435 -4.10 16.23 11.09
C GLN A 435 -3.00 17.26 10.81
N PRO A 436 -2.76 18.24 11.70
CA PRO A 436 -1.54 19.05 11.71
C PRO A 436 -0.36 18.24 12.25
N ARG A 437 0.83 18.41 11.62
CA ARG A 437 2.07 17.76 12.03
C ARG A 437 3.24 18.73 11.88
N LEU A 438 4.15 18.68 12.84
CA LEU A 438 5.45 19.35 12.78
C LEU A 438 6.53 18.31 13.06
N SER A 439 7.55 18.25 12.23
CA SER A 439 8.70 17.38 12.43
C SER A 439 10.01 18.08 12.10
N ILE A 440 11.04 17.67 12.80
CA ILE A 440 12.42 18.14 12.64
C ILE A 440 13.28 16.92 12.37
N THR A 441 14.10 16.98 11.34
CA THR A 441 15.15 15.97 11.08
C THR A 441 16.52 16.61 11.18
N SER A 442 17.48 15.89 11.75
CA SER A 442 18.84 16.37 11.91
C SER A 442 19.87 15.27 11.65
N GLN A 443 20.83 15.58 10.80
CA GLN A 443 22.02 14.78 10.50
C GLN A 443 23.28 15.46 11.00
N LYS A 444 23.20 16.21 12.10
CA LYS A 444 24.32 16.99 12.65
C LYS A 444 25.46 16.10 13.15
N PHE A 445 25.12 14.97 13.72
CA PHE A 445 26.09 14.02 14.26
C PHE A 445 26.41 12.97 13.19
N GLU A 446 27.68 12.68 12.99
CA GLU A 446 28.12 11.70 11.98
C GLU A 446 27.50 10.33 12.26
N GLY A 447 26.87 9.75 11.25
CA GLY A 447 26.19 8.46 11.34
C GLY A 447 24.82 8.48 12.00
N HIS A 448 24.31 9.62 12.50
CA HIS A 448 23.02 9.73 13.16
C HIS A 448 22.00 10.48 12.32
N ASP A 449 20.81 9.88 12.15
CA ASP A 449 19.62 10.49 11.55
C ASP A 449 18.56 10.63 12.64
N LEU A 450 18.51 11.81 13.27
CA LEU A 450 17.56 12.13 14.33
C LEU A 450 16.27 12.68 13.72
N ILE A 451 15.12 12.19 14.20
CA ILE A 451 13.81 12.75 13.88
C ILE A 451 13.01 12.97 15.17
N LEU A 452 12.48 14.17 15.31
CA LEU A 452 11.57 14.58 16.40
C LEU A 452 10.30 15.13 15.77
N GLY A 453 9.13 14.84 16.32
CA GLY A 453 7.90 15.43 15.82
C GLY A 453 6.75 15.40 16.82
N ILE A 454 5.77 16.22 16.51
CA ILE A 454 4.47 16.27 17.17
C ILE A 454 3.37 16.27 16.11
N GLU A 455 2.31 15.54 16.37
CA GLU A 455 1.11 15.57 15.52
C GLU A 455 -0.15 15.51 16.38
N HIS A 456 -1.22 16.10 15.86
CA HIS A 456 -2.54 16.02 16.43
C HIS A 456 -3.49 15.41 15.43
N LEU A 457 -4.32 14.46 15.86
CA LEU A 457 -5.36 13.84 15.06
C LEU A 457 -6.72 14.16 15.67
N SER A 458 -7.59 14.80 14.91
CA SER A 458 -9.01 14.90 15.19
C SER A 458 -9.76 14.01 14.22
N ASP A 459 -10.45 13.00 14.75
CA ASP A 459 -11.30 12.06 14.00
C ASP A 459 -12.74 12.26 14.45
N ASP A 460 -13.58 12.78 13.55
CA ASP A 460 -14.99 13.08 13.79
C ASP A 460 -15.87 12.20 12.89
N LEU A 461 -16.78 11.46 13.49
CA LEU A 461 -17.76 10.65 12.80
C LEU A 461 -19.18 11.07 13.14
N THR A 462 -19.97 11.39 12.11
CA THR A 462 -21.41 11.64 12.20
C THR A 462 -22.18 10.52 11.49
N SER A 463 -23.07 9.85 12.18
CA SER A 463 -23.85 8.75 11.61
C SER A 463 -25.20 8.61 12.32
N ASP A 464 -26.19 8.08 11.61
CA ASP A 464 -27.48 7.63 12.16
C ASP A 464 -27.35 6.31 12.94
N ARG A 465 -26.23 5.59 12.78
CA ARG A 465 -25.98 4.27 13.37
C ARG A 465 -25.58 4.29 14.84
N PHE A 466 -25.70 5.43 15.51
CA PHE A 466 -25.42 5.56 16.96
C PHE A 466 -26.66 5.44 17.85
N ASN A 467 -27.86 5.27 17.28
CA ASN A 467 -29.10 5.40 18.07
C ASN A 467 -29.76 4.06 18.44
N GLY A 468 -29.49 2.98 17.71
CA GLY A 468 -30.17 1.68 17.91
C GLY A 468 -31.61 1.62 17.44
N ASP A 469 -32.12 2.69 16.86
CA ASP A 469 -33.49 2.81 16.40
C ASP A 469 -33.58 3.22 14.92
N ALA A 470 -34.76 3.17 14.34
CA ALA A 470 -35.03 3.57 12.97
C ALA A 470 -35.19 5.09 12.80
N SER A 471 -34.80 5.91 13.77
CA SER A 471 -35.05 7.37 13.74
C SER A 471 -34.22 8.12 12.69
N HIS A 472 -33.16 7.51 12.12
CA HIS A 472 -32.23 8.11 11.19
C HIS A 472 -31.64 9.46 11.63
N ILE A 473 -31.61 9.71 12.94
CA ILE A 473 -31.05 10.93 13.52
C ILE A 473 -29.53 10.85 13.46
N MET A 474 -28.90 11.78 12.75
CA MET A 474 -27.46 11.89 12.65
C MET A 474 -26.86 12.43 13.96
N ARG A 475 -25.95 11.69 14.58
CA ARG A 475 -25.18 12.12 15.77
C ARG A 475 -23.71 12.12 15.47
N THR A 476 -22.98 13.02 16.13
CA THR A 476 -21.51 13.13 15.98
C THR A 476 -20.81 12.60 17.22
N ARG A 477 -19.75 11.81 16.97
CA ARG A 477 -18.78 11.37 17.97
C ARG A 477 -17.39 11.76 17.51
N SER A 478 -16.50 12.07 18.45
CA SER A 478 -15.15 12.56 18.17
C SER A 478 -14.11 11.86 19.02
N LEU A 479 -12.99 11.49 18.40
CA LEU A 479 -11.77 11.08 19.09
C LEU A 479 -10.62 12.02 18.73
N LYS A 480 -9.89 12.47 19.77
CA LYS A 480 -8.74 13.37 19.58
C LYS A 480 -7.53 12.77 20.24
N GLU A 481 -6.44 12.71 19.49
CA GLU A 481 -5.17 12.16 19.92
C GLU A 481 -4.06 13.17 19.62
N THR A 482 -3.15 13.35 20.58
CA THR A 482 -1.94 14.16 20.40
C THR A 482 -0.75 13.26 20.64
N GLU A 483 0.15 13.24 19.68
CA GLU A 483 1.28 12.32 19.66
C GLU A 483 2.59 13.09 19.52
N ALA A 484 3.60 12.68 20.29
CA ALA A 484 4.98 13.13 20.13
C ALA A 484 5.88 11.93 19.88
N PHE A 485 6.87 12.07 19.03
CA PHE A 485 7.80 10.99 18.70
C PHE A 485 9.24 11.48 18.58
N LEU A 486 10.14 10.61 18.96
CA LEU A 486 11.60 10.77 18.79
C LEU A 486 12.16 9.45 18.28
N GLN A 487 13.00 9.50 17.27
CA GLN A 487 13.72 8.35 16.75
C GLN A 487 15.13 8.77 16.34
N ASP A 488 16.09 7.91 16.60
CA ASP A 488 17.45 7.99 16.07
C ASP A 488 17.76 6.75 15.25
N GLU A 489 18.39 6.95 14.11
CA GLU A 489 18.95 5.88 13.29
C GLU A 489 20.45 6.09 13.20
N TRP A 490 21.18 5.21 13.86
CA TRP A 490 22.61 5.27 13.99
C TRP A 490 23.29 4.24 13.08
N THR A 491 23.97 4.72 12.05
CA THR A 491 24.89 3.96 11.22
C THR A 491 26.26 3.94 11.93
N MET A 492 26.50 2.89 12.69
CA MET A 492 27.74 2.73 13.50
C MET A 492 28.96 2.52 12.59
N ASN A 493 28.78 1.73 11.53
CA ASN A 493 29.80 1.46 10.48
C ASN A 493 29.12 0.79 9.28
N ASP A 494 29.89 0.32 8.31
CA ASP A 494 29.38 -0.33 7.08
C ASP A 494 28.61 -1.63 7.35
N HIS A 495 28.81 -2.26 8.53
CA HIS A 495 28.20 -3.53 8.91
C HIS A 495 27.04 -3.40 9.88
N TRP A 496 27.03 -2.40 10.75
CA TRP A 496 26.07 -2.29 11.84
C TRP A 496 25.27 -1.02 11.78
N MET A 497 23.96 -1.18 11.97
CA MET A 497 23.02 -0.08 12.09
C MET A 497 21.99 -0.37 13.17
N VAL A 498 21.63 0.64 13.94
CA VAL A 498 20.66 0.59 15.01
C VAL A 498 19.61 1.68 14.79
N SER A 499 18.33 1.37 14.95
CA SER A 499 17.26 2.36 15.03
C SER A 499 16.58 2.22 16.38
N ALA A 500 16.49 3.28 17.14
CA ALA A 500 15.80 3.33 18.41
C ALA A 500 14.84 4.51 18.44
N GLY A 501 13.66 4.34 19.00
CA GLY A 501 12.69 5.41 19.06
C GLY A 501 11.59 5.16 20.09
N VAL A 502 10.90 6.23 20.42
CA VAL A 502 9.70 6.20 21.27
C VAL A 502 8.67 7.18 20.71
N ARG A 503 7.42 6.78 20.77
CA ARG A 503 6.26 7.62 20.52
C ARG A 503 5.37 7.61 21.72
N THR A 504 4.82 8.75 22.06
CA THR A 504 3.78 8.88 23.08
C THR A 504 2.48 9.31 22.42
N ASN A 505 1.37 8.71 22.82
CA ASN A 505 0.03 9.10 22.43
C ASN A 505 -0.73 9.54 23.69
N PHE A 506 -1.32 10.70 23.64
CA PHE A 506 -2.21 11.22 24.65
C PHE A 506 -3.62 11.40 24.08
N SER A 507 -4.58 10.74 24.72
CA SER A 507 -6.01 10.88 24.45
C SER A 507 -6.76 11.13 25.76
N ARG A 508 -7.76 12.02 25.74
CA ARG A 508 -8.62 12.23 26.91
C ARG A 508 -9.39 10.96 27.31
N ALA A 509 -9.74 10.12 26.32
CA ALA A 509 -10.49 8.90 26.56
C ALA A 509 -9.62 7.78 27.14
N PHE A 510 -8.34 7.69 26.76
CA PHE A 510 -7.50 6.52 27.04
C PHE A 510 -6.20 6.85 27.81
N GLY A 511 -5.93 8.13 28.09
CA GLY A 511 -4.75 8.57 28.83
C GLY A 511 -3.47 8.56 27.97
N LEU A 512 -2.33 8.48 28.65
CA LEU A 512 -1.00 8.49 28.03
C LEU A 512 -0.50 7.08 27.75
N MET A 513 -0.02 6.83 26.54
CA MET A 513 0.59 5.59 26.12
C MET A 513 1.97 5.85 25.49
N ALA A 514 2.95 4.99 25.80
CA ALA A 514 4.28 5.03 25.20
C ALA A 514 4.54 3.76 24.39
N MET A 515 5.12 3.94 23.20
CA MET A 515 5.39 2.88 22.22
C MET A 515 6.87 2.90 21.85
N PRO A 516 7.73 2.15 22.57
CA PRO A 516 9.13 2.02 22.24
C PRO A 516 9.35 1.11 21.05
N LYS A 517 10.49 1.33 20.34
CA LYS A 517 10.97 0.51 19.24
C LYS A 517 12.50 0.45 19.29
N ILE A 518 13.04 -0.72 18.96
CA ILE A 518 14.45 -0.89 18.66
C ILE A 518 14.61 -1.87 17.50
N ALA A 519 15.48 -1.55 16.57
CA ALA A 519 15.78 -2.38 15.43
C ALA A 519 17.29 -2.41 15.18
N PHE A 520 17.79 -3.60 14.91
CA PHE A 520 19.20 -3.84 14.59
C PHE A 520 19.31 -4.38 13.18
N LYS A 521 20.35 -3.95 12.48
CA LYS A 521 20.77 -4.52 11.23
C LYS A 521 22.25 -4.85 11.28
N TRP A 522 22.57 -6.06 10.83
CA TRP A 522 23.94 -6.53 10.66
C TRP A 522 24.16 -7.01 9.22
N SER A 523 25.13 -6.44 8.54
CA SER A 523 25.50 -6.79 7.16
C SER A 523 26.93 -7.33 7.17
N PRO A 524 27.14 -8.65 7.36
CA PRO A 524 28.47 -9.25 7.38
C PRO A 524 29.20 -9.14 6.04
N SER A 525 28.45 -8.95 4.95
CA SER A 525 28.98 -8.70 3.61
C SER A 525 28.00 -7.85 2.79
N GLU A 526 28.37 -7.46 1.57
CA GLU A 526 27.49 -6.74 0.65
C GLU A 526 26.27 -7.55 0.20
N HIS A 527 26.35 -8.88 0.32
CA HIS A 527 25.30 -9.82 -0.12
C HIS A 527 24.34 -10.23 1.00
N TRP A 528 24.77 -10.21 2.27
CA TRP A 528 23.99 -10.67 3.40
C TRP A 528 23.59 -9.53 4.33
N ALA A 529 22.36 -9.56 4.78
CA ALA A 529 21.89 -8.74 5.87
C ALA A 529 20.97 -9.51 6.82
N TRP A 530 21.13 -9.25 8.12
CA TRP A 530 20.30 -9.75 9.19
C TRP A 530 19.60 -8.58 9.86
N ARG A 531 18.34 -8.75 10.23
CA ARG A 531 17.56 -7.73 10.93
C ARG A 531 16.86 -8.35 12.12
N ALA A 532 16.93 -7.68 13.27
CA ALA A 532 16.19 -8.03 14.47
C ALA A 532 15.41 -6.80 14.93
N ASN A 533 14.11 -6.96 15.20
CA ASN A 533 13.24 -5.87 15.60
C ASN A 533 12.44 -6.24 16.85
N TYR A 534 12.29 -5.26 17.73
CA TYR A 534 11.27 -5.22 18.75
C TYR A 534 10.51 -3.91 18.65
N SER A 535 9.19 -3.95 18.71
CA SER A 535 8.36 -2.74 18.77
C SER A 535 7.06 -3.01 19.52
N MET A 536 6.59 -2.00 20.23
CA MET A 536 5.26 -2.01 20.83
C MET A 536 4.27 -1.32 19.90
N GLY A 537 3.20 -2.03 19.54
CA GLY A 537 2.05 -1.50 18.82
C GLY A 537 0.95 -1.09 19.79
N TYR A 538 0.14 -0.16 19.32
CA TYR A 538 -0.99 0.40 20.06
C TYR A 538 -2.12 0.71 19.08
N ARG A 539 -3.37 0.40 19.47
CA ARG A 539 -4.55 0.83 18.74
C ARG A 539 -5.63 1.27 19.71
N SER A 540 -6.08 2.51 19.60
CA SER A 540 -7.28 2.99 20.25
C SER A 540 -8.51 2.33 19.63
N PRO A 541 -9.57 2.04 20.40
CA PRO A 541 -10.88 1.71 19.85
C PRO A 541 -11.33 2.80 18.89
N SER A 542 -11.89 2.44 17.75
CA SER A 542 -12.48 3.37 16.82
C SER A 542 -13.83 3.90 17.32
N ILE A 543 -14.28 5.03 16.79
CA ILE A 543 -15.60 5.60 17.11
C ILE A 543 -16.73 4.59 16.87
N LYS A 544 -16.59 3.74 15.85
CA LYS A 544 -17.57 2.69 15.54
C LYS A 544 -17.59 1.59 16.57
N GLU A 545 -16.42 1.09 16.96
CA GLU A 545 -16.28 0.05 17.98
C GLU A 545 -16.82 0.50 19.34
N LEU A 546 -16.75 1.81 19.64
CA LEU A 546 -17.28 2.37 20.89
C LEU A 546 -18.79 2.62 20.86
N PHE A 547 -19.31 3.17 19.73
CA PHE A 547 -20.61 3.84 19.77
C PHE A 547 -21.63 3.33 18.76
N PHE A 548 -21.30 2.41 17.83
CA PHE A 548 -22.31 1.87 16.90
C PHE A 548 -23.38 1.11 17.67
N ASN A 549 -24.62 1.34 17.30
CA ASN A 549 -25.77 0.61 17.77
C ASN A 549 -26.86 0.70 16.67
N TRP A 550 -26.97 -0.31 15.82
CA TRP A 550 -27.88 -0.27 14.70
C TRP A 550 -28.25 -1.66 14.19
N ASP A 551 -29.46 -1.74 13.67
CA ASP A 551 -30.00 -2.94 13.06
C ASP A 551 -29.52 -3.07 11.61
N HIS A 552 -28.87 -4.19 11.28
CA HIS A 552 -28.46 -4.51 9.93
C HIS A 552 -29.59 -5.22 9.18
N LEU A 553 -30.55 -4.44 8.68
CA LEU A 553 -31.66 -4.89 7.84
C LEU A 553 -32.54 -5.99 8.49
N GLY A 554 -32.70 -5.97 9.80
CA GLY A 554 -33.46 -6.99 10.54
C GLY A 554 -32.74 -8.34 10.67
N MET A 555 -31.51 -8.46 10.16
CA MET A 555 -30.75 -9.70 10.23
C MET A 555 -29.99 -9.86 11.54
N PHE A 556 -29.37 -8.78 12.01
CA PHE A 556 -28.59 -8.74 13.25
C PHE A 556 -28.34 -7.31 13.70
N MET A 557 -28.05 -7.15 14.99
CA MET A 557 -27.62 -5.88 15.55
C MET A 557 -26.08 -5.77 15.52
N ILE A 558 -25.56 -4.57 15.25
CA ILE A 558 -24.15 -4.23 15.48
C ILE A 558 -24.10 -3.32 16.69
N LYS A 559 -23.40 -3.77 17.75
CA LYS A 559 -23.29 -3.06 19.02
C LYS A 559 -21.85 -2.70 19.35
N GLY A 560 -21.59 -1.41 19.49
CA GLY A 560 -20.36 -0.87 20.05
C GLY A 560 -20.32 -1.10 21.57
N ASN A 561 -19.13 -0.87 22.13
CA ASN A 561 -18.91 -1.01 23.56
C ASN A 561 -18.03 0.15 24.06
N GLU A 562 -18.62 1.03 24.87
CA GLU A 562 -17.93 2.21 25.43
C GLU A 562 -16.86 1.84 26.47
N ASP A 563 -16.92 0.62 27.05
CA ASP A 563 -15.95 0.13 28.03
C ASP A 563 -14.65 -0.43 27.41
N LEU A 564 -14.56 -0.46 26.08
CA LEU A 564 -13.37 -0.95 25.40
C LEU A 564 -12.10 -0.22 25.84
N LYS A 565 -11.07 -1.01 26.09
CA LYS A 565 -9.72 -0.50 26.37
C LYS A 565 -8.85 -0.62 25.13
N PRO A 566 -7.88 0.29 24.95
CA PRO A 566 -6.92 0.17 23.87
C PRO A 566 -6.19 -1.16 23.90
N GLU A 567 -6.00 -1.73 22.72
CA GLU A 567 -5.17 -2.92 22.56
C GLU A 567 -3.69 -2.55 22.47
N LYS A 568 -2.86 -3.47 22.92
CA LYS A 568 -1.39 -3.38 22.84
C LYS A 568 -0.85 -4.66 22.27
N ASN A 569 0.16 -4.56 21.43
CA ASN A 569 0.90 -5.74 20.99
C ASN A 569 2.40 -5.53 21.14
N ASN A 570 3.10 -6.60 21.48
CA ASN A 570 4.55 -6.67 21.37
C ASN A 570 4.88 -7.43 20.11
N TYR A 571 5.57 -6.78 19.20
CA TYR A 571 6.06 -7.37 17.96
C TYR A 571 7.55 -7.66 18.08
N VAL A 572 7.93 -8.87 17.74
CA VAL A 572 9.33 -9.28 17.62
C VAL A 572 9.53 -9.93 16.25
N SER A 573 10.65 -9.66 15.60
CA SER A 573 10.99 -10.36 14.36
C SER A 573 12.49 -10.54 14.21
N LEU A 574 12.85 -11.62 13.51
CA LEU A 574 14.20 -11.92 13.05
C LEU A 574 14.13 -12.27 11.56
N GLY A 575 14.85 -11.52 10.76
CA GLY A 575 14.89 -11.69 9.32
C GLY A 575 16.31 -11.79 8.79
N THR A 576 16.46 -12.48 7.67
CA THR A 576 17.69 -12.53 6.91
C THR A 576 17.42 -12.32 5.44
N GLU A 577 18.34 -11.72 4.73
CA GLU A 577 18.27 -11.58 3.28
C GLU A 577 19.63 -11.87 2.65
N TYR A 578 19.59 -12.47 1.48
CA TYR A 578 20.73 -12.62 0.59
C TYR A 578 20.39 -12.00 -0.76
N SER A 579 21.29 -11.23 -1.31
CA SER A 579 21.13 -10.61 -2.64
C SER A 579 22.43 -10.60 -3.42
N ASN A 580 22.34 -10.92 -4.71
CA ASN A 580 23.37 -10.66 -5.71
C ASN A 580 22.70 -10.10 -6.96
N ASP A 581 23.42 -9.96 -8.07
CA ASP A 581 22.92 -9.33 -9.31
C ASP A 581 21.69 -10.05 -9.92
N ASN A 582 21.56 -11.36 -9.68
CA ASN A 582 20.54 -12.21 -10.35
C ASN A 582 19.61 -12.92 -9.37
N PHE A 583 19.90 -12.88 -8.07
CA PHE A 583 19.13 -13.65 -7.09
C PHE A 583 18.95 -12.87 -5.79
N PHE A 584 17.72 -12.83 -5.32
CA PHE A 584 17.33 -12.29 -4.03
C PHE A 584 16.46 -13.30 -3.28
N ILE A 585 16.77 -13.52 -2.02
CA ILE A 585 15.94 -14.29 -1.11
C ILE A 585 15.93 -13.61 0.26
N SER A 586 14.75 -13.52 0.85
CA SER A 586 14.59 -13.09 2.24
C SER A 586 13.65 -13.99 2.99
N GLY A 587 13.96 -14.21 4.27
CA GLY A 587 13.11 -14.90 5.22
C GLY A 587 12.94 -14.09 6.48
N ASN A 588 11.75 -14.07 7.06
CA ASN A 588 11.43 -13.35 8.28
C ASN A 588 10.51 -14.20 9.16
N VAL A 589 10.91 -14.43 10.40
CA VAL A 589 10.08 -15.03 11.44
C VAL A 589 9.63 -13.95 12.38
N TYR A 590 8.36 -13.94 12.75
CA TYR A 590 7.79 -12.91 13.60
C TYR A 590 6.81 -13.47 14.62
N GLY A 591 6.64 -12.71 15.72
CA GLY A 591 5.60 -12.92 16.72
C GLY A 591 4.90 -11.61 17.05
N ASN A 592 3.57 -11.64 17.09
CA ASN A 592 2.70 -10.58 17.56
C ASN A 592 1.95 -11.06 18.80
N PHE A 593 2.19 -10.44 19.94
CA PHE A 593 1.62 -10.82 21.23
C PHE A 593 0.66 -9.74 21.71
N PHE A 594 -0.64 -9.94 21.47
CA PHE A 594 -1.68 -8.98 21.80
C PHE A 594 -2.18 -9.15 23.23
N ARG A 595 -2.42 -8.01 23.87
CA ARG A 595 -3.18 -7.91 25.13
C ARG A 595 -4.37 -7.00 24.89
N LYS A 596 -5.54 -7.42 25.39
CA LYS A 596 -6.82 -6.69 25.23
C LYS A 596 -7.13 -6.40 23.76
N LYS A 597 -6.86 -7.37 22.86
CA LYS A 597 -7.19 -7.23 21.44
C LYS A 597 -8.69 -6.95 21.31
N ILE A 598 -9.04 -5.94 20.52
CA ILE A 598 -10.44 -5.61 20.24
C ILE A 598 -10.93 -6.49 19.10
N GLU A 599 -11.95 -7.29 19.35
CA GLU A 599 -12.51 -8.20 18.37
C GLU A 599 -14.03 -8.10 18.37
N GLY A 600 -14.62 -8.30 17.18
CA GLY A 600 -16.05 -8.46 17.03
C GLY A 600 -16.44 -9.91 17.26
N VAL A 601 -17.37 -10.14 18.17
CA VAL A 601 -17.86 -11.49 18.49
C VAL A 601 -19.35 -11.57 18.22
N TRP A 602 -19.77 -12.70 17.67
CA TRP A 602 -21.18 -12.99 17.50
C TRP A 602 -21.76 -13.54 18.79
N ARG A 603 -22.92 -13.01 19.21
CA ARG A 603 -23.68 -13.48 20.35
C ARG A 603 -25.16 -13.62 19.96
N ILE A 604 -25.83 -14.62 20.54
CA ILE A 604 -27.28 -14.82 20.36
C ILE A 604 -27.94 -14.57 21.70
N TYR A 605 -28.73 -13.52 21.79
CA TYR A 605 -29.64 -13.26 22.90
C TYR A 605 -30.86 -12.50 22.37
N ASP A 606 -31.98 -12.56 23.10
CA ASP A 606 -33.28 -12.03 22.69
C ASP A 606 -33.74 -12.56 21.32
N MET A 607 -33.42 -13.84 21.01
CA MET A 607 -33.67 -14.50 19.74
C MET A 607 -33.09 -13.78 18.51
N GLN A 608 -32.12 -12.90 18.72
CA GLN A 608 -31.46 -12.13 17.68
C GLN A 608 -29.94 -12.34 17.70
N TYR A 609 -29.34 -12.39 16.51
CA TYR A 609 -27.88 -12.31 16.38
C TYR A 609 -27.40 -10.89 16.67
N ASN A 610 -26.37 -10.81 17.50
CA ASN A 610 -25.72 -9.56 17.84
C ASN A 610 -24.22 -9.66 17.51
N PHE A 611 -23.69 -8.69 16.81
CA PHE A 611 -22.27 -8.52 16.59
C PHE A 611 -21.76 -7.45 17.55
N GLU A 612 -20.95 -7.84 18.53
CA GLU A 612 -20.50 -6.98 19.62
C GLU A 612 -18.99 -6.87 19.67
N TYR A 613 -18.50 -5.68 19.98
CA TYR A 613 -17.07 -5.48 20.18
C TYR A 613 -16.66 -5.72 21.65
N THR A 614 -15.59 -6.50 21.82
CA THR A 614 -15.05 -6.84 23.16
C THR A 614 -13.53 -6.88 23.14
N ASN A 615 -12.92 -6.72 24.32
CA ASN A 615 -11.50 -6.97 24.47
C ASN A 615 -11.24 -8.44 24.81
N LEU A 616 -10.58 -9.17 23.92
CA LEU A 616 -10.03 -10.49 24.23
C LEU A 616 -8.85 -10.36 25.19
N SER A 617 -8.69 -11.33 26.09
CA SER A 617 -7.61 -11.30 27.10
C SER A 617 -6.23 -11.25 26.46
N ASN A 618 -5.91 -12.25 25.66
CA ASN A 618 -4.65 -12.38 24.92
C ASN A 618 -4.91 -13.07 23.58
N GLN A 619 -4.15 -12.67 22.55
CA GLN A 619 -4.08 -13.40 21.30
C GLN A 619 -2.65 -13.34 20.76
N ASN A 620 -2.10 -14.48 20.42
CA ASN A 620 -0.74 -14.59 19.91
C ASN A 620 -0.78 -15.01 18.43
N LEU A 621 0.02 -14.33 17.62
CA LEU A 621 0.22 -14.67 16.22
C LEU A 621 1.71 -14.92 16.00
N ILE A 622 2.05 -16.08 15.47
CA ILE A 622 3.43 -16.43 15.14
C ILE A 622 3.45 -16.81 13.68
N GLY A 623 4.39 -16.26 12.93
CA GLY A 623 4.43 -16.48 11.49
C GLY A 623 5.83 -16.48 10.90
N LEU A 624 5.86 -16.93 9.65
CA LEU A 624 7.02 -16.99 8.78
C LEU A 624 6.64 -16.38 7.44
N GLU A 625 7.51 -15.56 6.87
CA GLU A 625 7.40 -15.03 5.52
C GLU A 625 8.69 -15.28 4.75
N ALA A 626 8.56 -15.59 3.47
CA ALA A 626 9.68 -15.71 2.54
C ALA A 626 9.36 -15.00 1.24
N ILE A 627 10.37 -14.37 0.66
CA ILE A 627 10.33 -13.74 -0.66
C ILE A 627 11.54 -14.25 -1.44
N MET A 628 11.32 -14.67 -2.68
CA MET A 628 12.38 -15.06 -3.61
C MET A 628 12.18 -14.30 -4.92
N ARG A 629 13.27 -13.79 -5.49
CA ARG A 629 13.33 -13.23 -6.84
C ARG A 629 14.55 -13.78 -7.54
N TRP A 630 14.35 -14.33 -8.74
CA TRP A 630 15.42 -14.95 -9.50
C TRP A 630 15.33 -14.52 -10.96
N HIS A 631 16.36 -13.82 -11.43
CA HIS A 631 16.52 -13.44 -12.83
C HIS A 631 17.45 -14.44 -13.51
N PHE A 632 16.98 -15.09 -14.57
CA PHE A 632 17.72 -16.12 -15.28
C PHE A 632 17.51 -16.04 -16.79
N LEU A 633 18.42 -16.64 -17.54
CA LEU A 633 18.41 -16.66 -19.01
C LEU A 633 18.25 -15.26 -19.63
N ASN A 634 18.69 -14.19 -18.96
CA ASN A 634 18.64 -12.78 -19.38
C ASN A 634 17.25 -12.22 -19.72
N HIS A 635 16.20 -13.03 -19.72
CA HIS A 635 14.85 -12.64 -20.15
C HIS A 635 13.77 -13.04 -19.15
N PHE A 636 14.07 -13.93 -18.23
CA PHE A 636 13.09 -14.46 -17.30
C PHE A 636 13.35 -13.95 -15.88
N THR A 637 12.29 -13.54 -15.22
CA THR A 637 12.30 -13.25 -13.79
C THR A 637 11.22 -14.08 -13.11
N MET A 638 11.59 -14.88 -12.12
CA MET A 638 10.66 -15.59 -11.26
C MET A 638 10.57 -14.85 -9.93
N ASN A 639 9.36 -14.53 -9.51
CA ASN A 639 9.07 -14.06 -8.16
C ASN A 639 8.23 -15.11 -7.45
N ALA A 640 8.53 -15.35 -6.18
CA ALA A 640 7.71 -16.21 -5.34
C ALA A 640 7.65 -15.65 -3.93
N THR A 641 6.48 -15.76 -3.32
CA THR A 641 6.27 -15.40 -1.92
C THR A 641 5.59 -16.56 -1.20
N TYR A 642 5.90 -16.72 0.06
CA TYR A 642 5.21 -17.65 0.93
C TYR A 642 5.01 -17.02 2.30
N SER A 643 3.87 -17.27 2.91
CA SER A 643 3.60 -16.88 4.28
C SER A 643 2.88 -18.01 5.03
N TYR A 644 3.26 -18.16 6.28
CA TYR A 644 2.59 -18.98 7.25
C TYR A 644 2.27 -18.14 8.48
N VAL A 645 1.06 -18.25 9.01
CA VAL A 645 0.67 -17.64 10.28
C VAL A 645 -0.19 -18.60 11.09
N ASN A 646 0.20 -18.79 12.35
CA ASN A 646 -0.60 -19.46 13.35
C ASN A 646 -1.17 -18.43 14.33
N VAL A 647 -2.49 -18.43 14.50
CA VAL A 647 -3.21 -17.55 15.40
C VAL A 647 -3.75 -18.38 16.56
N SER A 648 -3.39 -18.03 17.79
CA SER A 648 -3.85 -18.76 18.98
C SER A 648 -5.38 -18.68 19.11
N LYS A 649 -5.98 -19.77 19.57
CA LYS A 649 -7.38 -19.79 19.97
C LYS A 649 -7.59 -18.98 21.25
N THR A 650 -8.77 -18.45 21.41
CA THR A 650 -9.22 -17.80 22.65
C THR A 650 -10.28 -18.68 23.30
N ASP A 651 -10.01 -19.16 24.51
CA ASP A 651 -10.89 -20.08 25.25
C ASP A 651 -11.35 -21.31 24.43
N GLY A 652 -10.42 -21.88 23.64
CA GLY A 652 -10.68 -23.04 22.75
C GLY A 652 -11.33 -22.69 21.41
N ILE A 653 -11.75 -21.43 21.20
CA ILE A 653 -12.51 -20.96 20.03
C ILE A 653 -11.57 -20.25 19.06
N GLN A 654 -11.66 -20.60 17.77
CA GLN A 654 -10.94 -19.93 16.69
C GLN A 654 -11.77 -18.79 16.13
N VAL A 655 -11.56 -17.58 16.63
CA VAL A 655 -12.29 -16.38 16.16
C VAL A 655 -11.68 -15.75 14.90
N ASN A 656 -10.41 -16.01 14.62
CA ASN A 656 -9.71 -15.40 13.51
C ASN A 656 -10.00 -16.12 12.19
N THR A 657 -10.33 -15.37 11.15
CA THR A 657 -10.71 -15.87 9.81
C THR A 657 -9.54 -15.92 8.82
N THR A 658 -8.30 -15.82 9.26
CA THR A 658 -7.13 -15.81 8.39
C THR A 658 -6.77 -17.22 7.92
N SER A 659 -6.39 -17.36 6.63
CA SER A 659 -5.77 -18.59 6.12
C SER A 659 -4.37 -18.75 6.71
N PRO A 660 -4.02 -19.92 7.29
CA PRO A 660 -2.68 -20.16 7.81
C PRO A 660 -1.59 -20.10 6.72
N HIS A 661 -1.90 -20.50 5.52
CA HIS A 661 -0.94 -20.59 4.41
C HIS A 661 -1.38 -19.71 3.25
N ALA A 662 -0.47 -18.89 2.73
CA ALA A 662 -0.66 -18.19 1.47
C ALA A 662 0.66 -18.19 0.69
N ALA A 663 0.57 -18.31 -0.64
CA ALA A 663 1.72 -18.26 -1.52
C ALA A 663 1.37 -17.55 -2.83
N THR A 664 2.32 -16.84 -3.40
CA THR A 664 2.21 -16.32 -4.76
C THR A 664 3.43 -16.69 -5.57
N ALA A 665 3.26 -16.86 -6.87
CA ALA A 665 4.36 -17.03 -7.79
C ALA A 665 4.07 -16.28 -9.09
N SER A 666 5.07 -15.66 -9.69
CA SER A 666 5.00 -15.15 -11.05
C SER A 666 6.22 -15.55 -11.86
N LEU A 667 6.00 -15.73 -13.15
CA LEU A 667 7.05 -15.91 -14.14
C LEU A 667 6.88 -14.82 -15.20
N ASP A 668 7.86 -13.93 -15.25
CA ASP A 668 7.90 -12.79 -16.14
C ASP A 668 8.91 -13.06 -17.27
N TYR A 669 8.48 -12.94 -18.51
CA TYR A 669 9.34 -12.91 -19.69
C TYR A 669 9.45 -11.49 -20.22
N LYS A 670 10.66 -10.99 -20.47
CA LYS A 670 10.91 -9.67 -21.03
C LYS A 670 11.86 -9.77 -22.22
N TYR A 671 11.41 -9.27 -23.37
CA TYR A 671 12.22 -9.08 -24.56
C TYR A 671 12.23 -7.60 -24.93
N ASN A 672 13.41 -7.00 -24.95
CA ASN A 672 13.61 -5.58 -25.21
C ASN A 672 14.43 -5.38 -26.47
N LYS A 673 13.91 -4.57 -27.40
CA LYS A 673 14.60 -4.09 -28.58
C LYS A 673 14.38 -2.58 -28.67
N LYS A 674 15.23 -1.84 -29.38
CA LYS A 674 15.24 -0.36 -29.43
C LYS A 674 13.85 0.29 -29.53
N ASN A 675 12.97 -0.23 -30.39
CA ASN A 675 11.64 0.34 -30.67
C ASN A 675 10.48 -0.60 -30.31
N TYR A 676 10.76 -1.76 -29.73
CA TYR A 676 9.76 -2.77 -29.40
C TYR A 676 10.13 -3.50 -28.12
N ARG A 677 9.15 -3.62 -27.22
CA ARG A 677 9.27 -4.43 -26.00
C ARG A 677 8.10 -5.41 -25.95
N LEU A 678 8.39 -6.64 -25.58
CA LEU A 678 7.41 -7.67 -25.30
C LEU A 678 7.61 -8.10 -23.86
N GLY A 679 6.54 -8.09 -23.08
CA GLY A 679 6.43 -8.68 -21.76
C GLY A 679 5.35 -9.74 -21.76
N ALA A 680 5.55 -10.83 -21.04
CA ALA A 680 4.51 -11.81 -20.73
C ALA A 680 4.66 -12.23 -19.28
N THR A 681 3.58 -12.17 -18.52
CA THR A 681 3.54 -12.54 -17.11
C THR A 681 2.49 -13.60 -16.88
N PHE A 682 2.90 -14.74 -16.36
CA PHE A 682 2.00 -15.71 -15.74
C PHE A 682 2.13 -15.61 -14.23
N SER A 683 1.01 -15.49 -13.53
CA SER A 683 1.00 -15.40 -12.07
C SER A 683 -0.01 -16.38 -11.46
N ALA A 684 0.33 -16.90 -10.29
CA ALA A 684 -0.51 -17.78 -9.49
C ALA A 684 -0.55 -17.29 -8.04
N SER A 685 -1.72 -17.34 -7.43
CA SER A 685 -1.96 -16.97 -6.04
C SER A 685 -2.69 -18.12 -5.35
N TYR A 686 -2.04 -18.74 -4.39
CA TYR A 686 -2.57 -19.83 -3.56
C TYR A 686 -3.03 -19.29 -2.22
N MET A 687 -4.23 -19.66 -1.81
CA MET A 687 -4.77 -19.43 -0.48
C MET A 687 -5.15 -20.77 0.15
N GLY A 688 -4.57 -21.05 1.31
CA GLY A 688 -4.83 -22.28 2.06
C GLY A 688 -6.23 -22.30 2.68
N GLU A 689 -6.60 -23.43 3.20
CA GLU A 689 -7.86 -23.62 3.91
C GLU A 689 -8.00 -22.67 5.11
N LYS A 690 -9.22 -22.12 5.31
CA LYS A 690 -9.55 -21.34 6.50
C LYS A 690 -10.47 -22.12 7.41
N LYS A 691 -10.21 -22.04 8.72
CA LYS A 691 -11.07 -22.62 9.76
C LYS A 691 -11.32 -21.60 10.84
N PHE A 692 -12.58 -21.36 11.18
CA PHE A 692 -13.00 -20.48 12.26
C PHE A 692 -14.31 -20.96 12.87
N ASP A 693 -14.56 -20.56 14.11
CA ASP A 693 -15.72 -21.01 14.87
C ASP A 693 -16.74 -19.86 14.98
N VAL A 694 -18.00 -20.19 14.77
CA VAL A 694 -19.14 -19.24 14.79
C VAL A 694 -20.12 -19.68 15.87
N GLN A 695 -20.54 -18.75 16.73
CA GLN A 695 -21.56 -19.03 17.76
C GLN A 695 -22.92 -19.35 17.12
N ASP A 696 -23.59 -20.34 17.67
CA ASP A 696 -24.93 -20.79 17.29
C ASP A 696 -25.64 -21.37 18.52
N ARG A 697 -26.85 -21.85 18.32
CA ARG A 697 -27.58 -22.64 19.30
C ARG A 697 -27.74 -24.07 18.79
N LEU A 698 -27.36 -25.02 19.62
CA LEU A 698 -27.52 -26.44 19.34
C LEU A 698 -28.53 -27.06 20.33
N SER A 699 -29.55 -27.72 19.79
CA SER A 699 -30.49 -28.48 20.63
C SER A 699 -30.01 -29.94 20.73
N VAL A 700 -29.75 -30.38 21.95
CA VAL A 700 -29.37 -31.77 22.25
C VAL A 700 -30.34 -32.28 23.30
N ASN A 701 -30.96 -33.41 23.04
CA ASN A 701 -31.96 -34.04 23.93
C ASN A 701 -33.13 -33.12 24.35
N GLY A 702 -33.50 -32.14 23.49
CA GLY A 702 -34.57 -31.21 23.77
C GLY A 702 -34.18 -29.94 24.56
N GLU A 703 -32.94 -29.85 25.02
CA GLU A 703 -32.37 -28.66 25.64
C GLU A 703 -31.54 -27.85 24.64
N SER A 704 -31.69 -26.54 24.64
CA SER A 704 -30.94 -25.62 23.75
C SER A 704 -29.74 -25.05 24.47
N HIS A 705 -28.58 -25.29 23.92
CA HIS A 705 -27.29 -24.83 24.45
C HIS A 705 -26.64 -23.81 23.50
N ASP A 706 -25.96 -22.84 24.05
CA ASP A 706 -25.02 -22.02 23.27
C ASP A 706 -23.87 -22.89 22.80
N ALA A 707 -23.58 -22.89 21.51
CA ALA A 707 -22.60 -23.75 20.88
C ALA A 707 -21.81 -22.98 19.81
N TYR A 708 -20.70 -23.56 19.40
CA TYR A 708 -19.89 -23.06 18.29
C TYR A 708 -19.75 -24.11 17.20
N PHE A 709 -20.12 -23.76 15.97
CA PHE A 709 -19.84 -24.63 14.83
C PHE A 709 -18.62 -24.16 14.07
N ARG A 710 -17.83 -25.10 13.59
CA ARG A 710 -16.64 -24.86 12.78
C ARG A 710 -17.00 -24.65 11.33
N CYS A 711 -16.63 -23.47 10.83
CA CYS A 711 -16.62 -23.16 9.40
C CYS A 711 -15.31 -23.57 8.79
N GLN A 712 -15.38 -24.19 7.62
CA GLN A 712 -14.22 -24.62 6.85
C GLN A 712 -14.36 -24.14 5.41
N LEU A 713 -13.51 -23.21 4.98
CA LEU A 713 -13.43 -22.72 3.61
C LEU A 713 -12.29 -23.43 2.89
N PRO A 714 -12.54 -24.04 1.70
CA PRO A 714 -11.53 -24.78 1.00
C PRO A 714 -10.40 -23.89 0.48
N GLN A 715 -9.23 -24.49 0.32
CA GLN A 715 -8.10 -23.87 -0.37
C GLN A 715 -8.41 -23.64 -1.85
N TYR A 716 -7.76 -22.62 -2.45
CA TYR A 716 -7.90 -22.34 -3.87
C TYR A 716 -6.63 -21.74 -4.48
N VAL A 717 -6.56 -21.78 -5.83
CA VAL A 717 -5.52 -21.14 -6.62
C VAL A 717 -6.19 -20.26 -7.69
N LEU A 718 -5.74 -19.02 -7.81
CA LEU A 718 -6.10 -18.13 -8.91
C LEU A 718 -4.89 -17.93 -9.80
N CYS A 719 -5.05 -18.15 -11.10
CA CYS A 719 -3.97 -17.96 -12.07
C CYS A 719 -4.35 -16.89 -13.09
N ASN A 720 -3.39 -16.02 -13.44
CA ASN A 720 -3.59 -14.96 -14.40
C ASN A 720 -2.49 -15.00 -15.48
N LEU A 721 -2.83 -14.54 -16.67
CA LEU A 721 -1.89 -14.40 -17.79
C LEU A 721 -2.06 -13.02 -18.41
N SER A 722 -0.96 -12.30 -18.62
CA SER A 722 -0.96 -11.04 -19.35
C SER A 722 0.19 -10.99 -20.36
N VAL A 723 -0.06 -10.37 -21.51
CA VAL A 723 0.93 -10.09 -22.55
C VAL A 723 0.90 -8.61 -22.87
N ILE A 724 2.05 -7.97 -22.80
CA ILE A 724 2.22 -6.53 -22.98
C ILE A 724 3.17 -6.29 -24.14
N GLN A 725 2.76 -5.46 -25.08
CA GLN A 725 3.57 -5.01 -26.20
C GLN A 725 3.70 -3.51 -26.17
N THR A 726 4.94 -3.00 -26.23
CA THR A 726 5.22 -1.57 -26.30
C THR A 726 5.89 -1.24 -27.62
N PHE A 727 5.28 -0.32 -28.34
CA PHE A 727 5.73 0.12 -29.67
C PHE A 727 6.35 1.50 -29.58
N TYR A 728 7.57 1.65 -30.11
CA TYR A 728 8.34 2.91 -30.14
C TYR A 728 8.46 3.62 -28.80
N ASN A 729 8.29 2.88 -27.67
CA ASN A 729 8.19 3.41 -26.31
C ASN A 729 7.09 4.47 -26.11
N LYS A 730 6.02 4.42 -26.92
CA LYS A 730 4.95 5.42 -26.95
C LYS A 730 3.57 4.84 -26.78
N VAL A 731 3.33 3.66 -27.32
CA VAL A 731 2.04 2.97 -27.23
C VAL A 731 2.27 1.62 -26.59
N LYS A 732 1.55 1.34 -25.52
CA LYS A 732 1.55 0.06 -24.80
C LYS A 732 0.18 -0.59 -25.01
N VAL A 733 0.18 -1.84 -25.45
CA VAL A 733 -1.02 -2.67 -25.59
C VAL A 733 -0.86 -3.87 -24.66
N THR A 734 -1.84 -4.07 -23.77
CA THR A 734 -1.90 -5.22 -22.87
C THR A 734 -3.13 -6.06 -23.18
N VAL A 735 -2.95 -7.36 -23.30
CA VAL A 735 -4.03 -8.35 -23.40
C VAL A 735 -3.84 -9.37 -22.29
N GLY A 736 -4.89 -9.71 -21.55
CA GLY A 736 -4.76 -10.66 -20.47
C GLY A 736 -6.08 -11.32 -20.07
N VAL A 737 -5.93 -12.34 -19.24
CA VAL A 737 -7.03 -13.07 -18.62
C VAL A 737 -6.71 -13.27 -17.14
N ASP A 738 -7.56 -12.74 -16.29
CA ASP A 738 -7.57 -13.01 -14.85
C ASP A 738 -8.34 -14.30 -14.59
N ASN A 739 -7.90 -15.08 -13.59
CA ASN A 739 -8.54 -16.34 -13.21
C ASN A 739 -8.75 -17.29 -14.41
N ILE A 740 -7.67 -17.55 -15.15
CA ILE A 740 -7.67 -18.29 -16.44
C ILE A 740 -8.32 -19.68 -16.35
N PHE A 741 -8.30 -20.33 -15.16
CA PHE A 741 -8.93 -21.61 -14.93
C PHE A 741 -10.39 -21.52 -14.49
N ASN A 742 -10.98 -20.31 -14.52
CA ASN A 742 -12.38 -20.05 -14.21
C ASN A 742 -12.80 -20.58 -12.83
N TYR A 743 -11.96 -20.42 -11.82
CA TYR A 743 -12.30 -20.83 -10.46
C TYR A 743 -13.44 -19.97 -9.92
N VAL A 744 -14.48 -20.61 -9.42
CA VAL A 744 -15.60 -19.96 -8.71
C VAL A 744 -15.79 -20.69 -7.40
N PRO A 745 -15.70 -19.99 -6.25
CA PRO A 745 -15.89 -20.64 -4.98
C PRO A 745 -17.35 -21.10 -4.83
N LYS A 746 -17.53 -22.27 -4.26
CA LYS A 746 -18.83 -22.70 -3.77
C LYS A 746 -19.08 -21.97 -2.46
N THR A 747 -20.15 -21.19 -2.39
CA THR A 747 -20.53 -20.52 -1.16
C THR A 747 -21.06 -21.54 -0.15
N LEU A 748 -20.65 -21.40 1.10
CA LEU A 748 -21.17 -22.20 2.19
C LEU A 748 -22.42 -21.54 2.77
N GLY A 749 -23.41 -22.34 3.10
CA GLY A 749 -24.80 -21.94 3.24
C GLY A 749 -25.20 -21.15 4.48
N SER A 750 -24.35 -20.93 5.49
CA SER A 750 -24.77 -20.11 6.64
C SER A 750 -24.56 -18.62 6.37
N GLY A 751 -25.53 -17.78 6.77
CA GLY A 751 -25.51 -16.34 6.48
C GLY A 751 -24.23 -15.61 6.91
N ILE A 752 -23.57 -16.08 7.96
CA ILE A 752 -22.34 -15.50 8.50
C ILE A 752 -21.12 -15.95 7.69
N THR A 753 -21.11 -17.18 7.17
CA THR A 753 -20.00 -17.72 6.38
C THR A 753 -19.90 -17.09 5.00
N MET A 754 -21.00 -16.57 4.47
CA MET A 754 -21.05 -15.91 3.16
C MET A 754 -20.09 -14.70 3.06
N PHE A 755 -19.83 -14.02 4.17
CA PHE A 755 -18.98 -12.83 4.21
C PHE A 755 -17.46 -13.15 4.22
N ASN A 756 -17.09 -14.41 4.36
CA ASN A 756 -15.70 -14.85 4.43
C ASN A 756 -15.24 -15.60 3.16
N VAL A 757 -16.10 -15.75 2.18
CA VAL A 757 -15.81 -16.43 0.91
C VAL A 757 -15.32 -15.40 -0.10
N PRO A 758 -14.22 -15.67 -0.85
CA PRO A 758 -13.76 -14.75 -1.89
C PRO A 758 -14.80 -14.63 -3.00
N ALA A 759 -15.20 -13.40 -3.31
CA ALA A 759 -16.14 -13.14 -4.40
C ALA A 759 -15.40 -13.07 -5.74
N THR A 760 -15.68 -13.99 -6.64
CA THR A 760 -15.15 -13.97 -8.02
C THR A 760 -16.23 -14.44 -9.01
N ALA A 761 -16.36 -13.69 -10.11
CA ALA A 761 -17.24 -14.02 -11.21
C ALA A 761 -16.68 -15.08 -12.17
N GLY A 762 -15.51 -15.68 -11.84
CA GLY A 762 -14.77 -16.57 -12.72
C GLY A 762 -13.74 -15.83 -13.58
N ALA A 763 -13.47 -16.35 -14.79
CA ALA A 763 -12.47 -15.78 -15.69
C ALA A 763 -12.90 -14.40 -16.21
N LYS A 764 -11.92 -13.47 -16.32
CA LYS A 764 -12.10 -12.12 -16.84
C LYS A 764 -11.05 -11.79 -17.87
N ALA A 765 -11.44 -11.64 -19.14
CA ALA A 765 -10.57 -11.18 -20.19
C ALA A 765 -10.49 -9.63 -20.22
N HIS A 766 -9.36 -9.08 -20.62
CA HIS A 766 -9.19 -7.65 -20.74
C HIS A 766 -8.22 -7.25 -21.86
N VAL A 767 -8.44 -6.05 -22.38
CA VAL A 767 -7.54 -5.37 -23.30
C VAL A 767 -7.31 -3.95 -22.78
N GLN A 768 -6.07 -3.50 -22.80
CA GLN A 768 -5.67 -2.16 -22.37
C GLN A 768 -4.79 -1.51 -23.44
N VAL A 769 -5.03 -0.22 -23.68
CA VAL A 769 -4.17 0.61 -24.50
C VAL A 769 -3.73 1.83 -23.69
N GLU A 770 -2.43 2.07 -23.62
CA GLU A 770 -1.84 3.22 -22.95
C GLU A 770 -0.92 3.97 -23.92
N VAL A 771 -0.96 5.28 -23.88
CA VAL A 771 -0.25 6.17 -24.78
C VAL A 771 0.55 7.22 -24.01
N LEU A 772 1.83 7.38 -24.34
CA LEU A 772 2.69 8.48 -23.91
C LEU A 772 2.50 9.64 -24.89
N VAL A 773 1.61 10.57 -24.58
CA VAL A 773 1.15 11.63 -25.48
C VAL A 773 2.26 12.61 -25.80
N ASP A 774 3.08 13.00 -24.80
CA ASP A 774 4.20 13.92 -24.98
C ASP A 774 5.24 13.37 -25.99
N GLU A 775 5.52 12.07 -25.96
CA GLU A 775 6.44 11.42 -26.88
C GLU A 775 5.87 11.28 -28.30
N LEU A 776 4.56 11.11 -28.45
CA LEU A 776 3.90 11.14 -29.74
C LEU A 776 3.96 12.53 -30.37
N VAL A 777 3.64 13.57 -29.64
CA VAL A 777 3.68 14.98 -30.13
C VAL A 777 5.09 15.36 -30.58
N LYS A 778 6.12 14.99 -29.81
CA LYS A 778 7.53 15.19 -30.23
C LYS A 778 7.86 14.49 -31.53
N ALA A 779 7.36 13.28 -31.76
CA ALA A 779 7.62 12.52 -32.98
C ALA A 779 6.95 13.16 -34.21
N PHE A 780 5.74 13.69 -34.09
CA PHE A 780 5.05 14.42 -35.18
C PHE A 780 5.75 15.73 -35.48
N ARG A 781 6.29 16.46 -34.49
CA ARG A 781 7.07 17.70 -34.72
C ARG A 781 8.41 17.46 -35.42
N LYS A 782 9.06 16.31 -35.17
CA LYS A 782 10.32 15.95 -35.85
C LYS A 782 10.14 15.50 -37.30
N LYS A 783 8.90 15.16 -37.73
CA LYS A 783 8.59 14.77 -39.11
C LYS A 783 8.14 15.95 -39.99
N LYS A 784 7.82 17.09 -39.43
CA LYS A 784 7.66 18.39 -40.07
C LYS A 784 8.97 19.19 -40.00
#